data_c033cb40a31b416bcb358744bfcc969c
#
_entry.id   c033cb40a31b416bcb358744bfcc969c
#
_cell.length_a   1.000
_cell.length_b   1.000
_cell.length_c   1.000
_cell.angle_alpha   90.00
_cell.angle_beta   90.00
_cell.angle_gamma   90.00
#
_symmetry.space_group_name_H-M   'P 1'
#
loop_
_entity.id
_entity.type
_entity.pdbx_description
1 polymer ?
#
loop_
_entity_poly.entity_id
_entity_poly.type
_entity_poly.pdbx_seq_one_letter_code
_entity_poly.pdbx_strand_id
1 'polypeptide(L)'
;MAFLNFNKAELVNLSYSLKREIICANKTGAYCNTSIVTCNTRRYHGLLGVPVDNFGGSKYMLLSSVDESLAVNGKVFNLGIHCYGDIYEPRGHKYIVDFMADPIPQIVYRVGEMEFVKSIMLVPDRDQVMIRYELRKSPAEVTLNLKPFLAFRNIHSLTKQNSEACTDYRVIGNGVSFNMYEGFPDLNLQLSSSSFEFKSAPYWYNGITYSDEARRGFECKEDLFVPGAFILNMKQGDSVILSASVNEENPRVITRKFNAALKGMKNIGSFHDQLVHCADLLICDRNGKKSITAGFSWLYTGLLRESLFSLPGLTLATGKKNEFEEILDNLIADNQERFFHRTTQVEAPMMLASVLQEYIGAGASAKKVWAKYGDVVKGVVESYSPGNRKEISLQPDGLLWAQKDRTALTWMNAYVDGNPVTERAGYQVETNALWYDILCFSTEMDEKFGDGKFAAVWTPIKDLVKANYQPTFWMEDKGYLADYVDNNGQNTDVRPNQLIALAIFHQLVDDSVMNSVMNIVDRELATSRGIRTLSPRDMKYRGVYEGNQTERDNAYQQGCAWPALLLFYANAKFKMQGAAYCRRAEMLIEGFYDDLNKHGVGAFSELYDGDPPHEPHGAISSALSTAALLYVESMINKYREER
;
A
#
# COMPACT_ATOMS: atom_id res chain seq x y z
N MET A 1 -9.74 16.55 11.31
CA MET A 1 -8.67 17.55 11.11
C MET A 1 -8.95 18.40 9.88
N ALA A 2 -8.67 19.71 9.94
CA ALA A 2 -8.95 20.63 8.82
C ALA A 2 -8.09 20.38 7.57
N PHE A 3 -6.98 19.63 7.67
CA PHE A 3 -6.03 19.43 6.57
C PHE A 3 -6.46 18.42 5.49
N LEU A 4 -7.51 17.64 5.73
CA LEU A 4 -8.12 16.76 4.72
C LEU A 4 -9.33 17.40 4.02
N ASN A 5 -9.43 18.71 4.05
CA ASN A 5 -10.49 19.47 3.41
C ASN A 5 -9.89 20.33 2.27
N PHE A 6 -10.63 20.38 1.17
CA PHE A 6 -10.25 21.15 -0.02
C PHE A 6 -11.38 22.10 -0.40
N ASN A 7 -11.03 23.36 -0.58
CA ASN A 7 -11.99 24.41 -0.89
C ASN A 7 -12.12 24.64 -2.40
N LYS A 8 -13.10 25.47 -2.79
CA LYS A 8 -13.39 25.76 -4.19
C LYS A 8 -12.19 26.27 -4.99
N ALA A 9 -11.30 27.06 -4.39
CA ALA A 9 -10.16 27.64 -5.11
C ALA A 9 -9.16 26.56 -5.54
N GLU A 10 -9.01 25.51 -4.73
CA GLU A 10 -8.19 24.35 -5.02
C GLU A 10 -8.88 23.41 -6.02
N LEU A 11 -10.16 23.09 -5.79
CA LEU A 11 -10.92 22.09 -6.54
C LEU A 11 -11.22 22.50 -7.99
N VAL A 12 -11.31 23.80 -8.27
CA VAL A 12 -11.54 24.32 -9.64
C VAL A 12 -10.30 24.11 -10.53
N ASN A 13 -9.13 24.00 -9.95
CA ASN A 13 -7.90 23.64 -10.66
C ASN A 13 -7.89 22.12 -10.89
N LEU A 14 -8.34 21.72 -12.09
CA LEU A 14 -8.48 20.32 -12.43
C LEU A 14 -7.14 19.55 -12.35
N SER A 15 -6.03 20.15 -12.81
CA SER A 15 -4.69 19.53 -12.71
C SER A 15 -4.26 19.27 -11.25
N TYR A 16 -4.62 20.17 -10.34
CA TYR A 16 -4.42 20.00 -8.90
C TYR A 16 -5.27 18.84 -8.34
N SER A 17 -6.55 18.81 -8.71
CA SER A 17 -7.53 17.88 -8.17
C SER A 17 -7.34 16.45 -8.68
N LEU A 18 -6.90 16.28 -9.94
CA LEU A 18 -6.64 14.95 -10.53
C LEU A 18 -5.44 14.24 -9.93
N LYS A 19 -4.48 14.96 -9.35
CA LYS A 19 -3.30 14.40 -8.67
C LYS A 19 -3.60 13.90 -7.27
N ARG A 20 -4.80 14.14 -6.74
CA ARG A 20 -5.22 13.76 -5.38
C ARG A 20 -6.23 12.65 -5.44
N GLU A 21 -5.83 11.51 -4.92
CA GLU A 21 -6.60 10.30 -4.96
C GLU A 21 -7.14 9.95 -3.56
N ILE A 22 -8.41 9.56 -3.48
CA ILE A 22 -8.98 8.99 -2.26
C ILE A 22 -8.91 7.47 -2.33
N ILE A 23 -8.64 6.83 -1.22
CA ILE A 23 -8.69 5.38 -1.07
C ILE A 23 -9.56 5.02 0.12
N CYS A 24 -10.58 4.23 -0.11
CA CYS A 24 -11.32 3.52 0.92
C CYS A 24 -11.08 2.03 0.70
N ALA A 25 -10.65 1.33 1.72
CA ALA A 25 -10.48 -0.12 1.70
C ALA A 25 -11.19 -0.71 2.92
N ASN A 26 -11.52 -1.99 2.85
CA ASN A 26 -12.22 -2.66 3.94
C ASN A 26 -11.61 -4.03 4.26
N LYS A 27 -12.17 -4.68 5.29
CA LYS A 27 -11.67 -5.98 5.77
C LYS A 27 -11.78 -7.10 4.74
N THR A 28 -12.74 -7.06 3.83
CA THR A 28 -12.89 -8.11 2.80
C THR A 28 -11.83 -8.02 1.69
N GLY A 29 -11.04 -6.93 1.66
CA GLY A 29 -10.10 -6.61 0.60
C GLY A 29 -10.71 -5.86 -0.58
N ALA A 30 -12.01 -5.49 -0.49
CA ALA A 30 -12.63 -4.57 -1.43
C ALA A 30 -12.09 -3.14 -1.26
N TYR A 31 -12.17 -2.36 -2.33
CA TYR A 31 -11.72 -0.98 -2.31
C TYR A 31 -12.54 -0.06 -3.22
N CYS A 32 -12.52 1.22 -2.89
CA CYS A 32 -12.98 2.34 -3.72
C CYS A 32 -11.82 3.32 -3.86
N ASN A 33 -11.47 3.68 -5.09
CA ASN A 33 -10.38 4.63 -5.37
C ASN A 33 -10.77 5.53 -6.54
N THR A 34 -10.62 6.84 -6.39
CA THR A 34 -10.85 7.84 -7.45
C THR A 34 -10.17 9.17 -7.06
N SER A 35 -10.18 10.17 -7.94
CA SER A 35 -9.71 11.51 -7.57
C SER A 35 -10.73 12.26 -6.69
N ILE A 36 -10.29 13.32 -6.00
CA ILE A 36 -11.18 14.15 -5.16
C ILE A 36 -12.30 14.85 -5.92
N VAL A 37 -12.25 14.87 -7.26
CA VAL A 37 -13.33 15.35 -8.14
C VAL A 37 -14.07 14.21 -8.84
N THR A 38 -13.85 12.97 -8.41
CA THR A 38 -14.46 11.73 -8.94
C THR A 38 -14.20 11.46 -10.43
N CYS A 39 -13.14 12.02 -10.99
CA CYS A 39 -12.63 11.67 -12.32
C CYS A 39 -11.59 10.54 -12.18
N ASN A 40 -11.82 9.43 -12.84
CA ASN A 40 -10.89 8.32 -12.86
C ASN A 40 -9.70 8.62 -13.78
N THR A 41 -8.48 8.58 -13.25
CA THR A 41 -7.23 8.86 -13.99
C THR A 41 -6.39 7.61 -14.22
N ARG A 42 -6.74 6.51 -13.53
CA ARG A 42 -6.03 5.22 -13.60
C ARG A 42 -7.00 4.07 -13.88
N ARG A 43 -6.50 2.99 -14.49
CA ARG A 43 -7.26 1.74 -14.64
C ARG A 43 -7.70 1.14 -13.31
N TYR A 44 -6.99 1.46 -12.23
CA TYR A 44 -7.26 0.99 -10.87
C TYR A 44 -8.36 1.78 -10.17
N HIS A 45 -8.78 2.92 -10.73
CA HIS A 45 -9.86 3.73 -10.18
C HIS A 45 -11.22 3.11 -10.43
N GLY A 46 -12.06 3.20 -9.43
CA GLY A 46 -13.47 2.81 -9.46
C GLY A 46 -14.11 2.83 -8.08
N LEU A 47 -15.41 2.76 -8.06
CA LEU A 47 -16.23 2.85 -6.85
C LEU A 47 -16.38 1.51 -6.12
N LEU A 48 -16.24 0.37 -6.84
CA LEU A 48 -16.30 -0.95 -6.22
C LEU A 48 -15.37 -1.93 -6.94
N GLY A 49 -14.18 -2.09 -6.40
CA GLY A 49 -13.23 -3.16 -6.73
C GLY A 49 -13.28 -4.24 -5.66
N VAL A 50 -13.50 -5.50 -6.05
CA VAL A 50 -13.67 -6.62 -5.11
C VAL A 50 -12.76 -7.78 -5.47
N PRO A 51 -12.27 -8.54 -4.48
CA PRO A 51 -11.64 -9.82 -4.74
C PRO A 51 -12.71 -10.84 -5.17
N VAL A 52 -12.42 -11.65 -6.20
CA VAL A 52 -13.36 -12.67 -6.73
C VAL A 52 -12.76 -14.07 -6.51
N ASP A 53 -13.43 -14.90 -5.71
CA ASP A 53 -12.94 -16.23 -5.34
C ASP A 53 -12.81 -17.17 -6.54
N ASN A 54 -13.75 -17.12 -7.48
CA ASN A 54 -13.72 -17.91 -8.72
C ASN A 54 -12.47 -17.63 -9.57
N PHE A 55 -11.82 -16.50 -9.36
CA PHE A 55 -10.60 -16.09 -10.06
C PHE A 55 -9.38 -16.03 -9.11
N GLY A 56 -9.33 -16.92 -8.13
CA GLY A 56 -8.20 -17.05 -7.20
C GLY A 56 -8.02 -15.87 -6.24
N GLY A 57 -9.10 -15.14 -5.94
CA GLY A 57 -9.04 -13.98 -5.04
C GLY A 57 -8.43 -12.72 -5.65
N SER A 58 -8.13 -12.72 -6.95
CA SER A 58 -7.69 -11.52 -7.67
C SER A 58 -8.76 -10.44 -7.64
N LYS A 59 -8.34 -9.17 -7.66
CA LYS A 59 -9.26 -8.03 -7.58
C LYS A 59 -9.84 -7.68 -8.95
N TYR A 60 -11.15 -7.43 -8.97
CA TYR A 60 -11.91 -7.07 -10.16
C TYR A 60 -12.75 -5.81 -9.91
N MET A 61 -12.74 -4.90 -10.87
CA MET A 61 -13.56 -3.69 -10.85
C MET A 61 -14.95 -4.02 -11.41
N LEU A 62 -15.99 -3.88 -10.59
CA LEU A 62 -17.39 -4.10 -11.00
C LEU A 62 -18.07 -2.78 -11.37
N LEU A 63 -17.96 -1.76 -10.49
CA LEU A 63 -18.54 -0.43 -10.68
C LEU A 63 -17.41 0.61 -10.81
N SER A 64 -17.27 1.18 -12.00
CA SER A 64 -16.23 2.20 -12.26
C SER A 64 -16.63 3.56 -11.71
N SER A 65 -17.83 4.06 -12.05
CA SER A 65 -18.33 5.36 -11.61
C SER A 65 -19.85 5.40 -11.61
N VAL A 66 -20.40 6.46 -11.04
CA VAL A 66 -21.81 6.84 -11.21
C VAL A 66 -21.81 8.30 -11.64
N ASP A 67 -22.47 8.59 -12.78
CA ASP A 67 -22.71 9.96 -13.22
C ASP A 67 -24.05 10.46 -12.69
N GLU A 68 -23.98 11.54 -11.95
CA GLU A 68 -25.15 12.23 -11.43
C GLU A 68 -25.53 13.41 -12.34
N SER A 69 -26.84 13.60 -12.55
CA SER A 69 -27.36 14.85 -13.10
C SER A 69 -28.60 15.33 -12.35
N LEU A 70 -28.70 16.65 -12.21
CA LEU A 70 -29.81 17.34 -11.57
C LEU A 70 -30.63 18.07 -12.64
N ALA A 71 -31.92 17.70 -12.78
CA ALA A 71 -32.82 18.41 -13.66
C ALA A 71 -33.78 19.26 -12.82
N VAL A 72 -33.85 20.56 -13.13
CA VAL A 72 -34.74 21.52 -12.45
C VAL A 72 -35.17 22.61 -13.42
N ASN A 73 -36.48 22.91 -13.45
CA ASN A 73 -37.06 23.96 -14.30
C ASN A 73 -36.61 23.84 -15.78
N GLY A 74 -36.60 22.61 -16.33
CA GLY A 74 -36.23 22.31 -17.72
C GLY A 74 -34.71 22.40 -18.04
N LYS A 75 -33.83 22.67 -17.05
CA LYS A 75 -32.37 22.67 -17.20
C LYS A 75 -31.78 21.43 -16.57
N VAL A 76 -30.73 20.87 -17.21
CA VAL A 76 -30.00 19.71 -16.71
C VAL A 76 -28.56 20.13 -16.39
N PHE A 77 -28.09 19.74 -15.21
CA PHE A 77 -26.74 19.98 -14.72
C PHE A 77 -26.05 18.64 -14.49
N ASN A 78 -25.06 18.33 -15.32
CA ASN A 78 -24.27 17.10 -15.20
C ASN A 78 -23.15 17.30 -14.19
N LEU A 79 -23.07 16.46 -13.18
CA LEU A 79 -22.06 16.52 -12.10
C LEU A 79 -20.90 15.56 -12.31
N GLY A 80 -21.01 14.60 -13.26
CA GLY A 80 -19.93 13.67 -13.62
C GLY A 80 -18.77 14.36 -14.33
N ILE A 81 -17.66 13.63 -14.46
CA ILE A 81 -16.48 14.06 -15.22
C ILE A 81 -15.71 12.85 -15.73
N HIS A 82 -15.44 12.81 -17.03
CA HIS A 82 -14.60 11.81 -17.70
C HIS A 82 -13.60 12.51 -18.63
N CYS A 83 -12.51 11.84 -18.95
CA CYS A 83 -11.54 12.28 -19.93
C CYS A 83 -11.77 11.50 -21.24
N TYR A 84 -11.75 12.20 -22.38
CA TYR A 84 -11.81 11.62 -23.73
C TYR A 84 -10.66 12.22 -24.56
N GLY A 85 -9.53 11.51 -24.60
CA GLY A 85 -8.26 12.04 -25.09
C GLY A 85 -7.75 13.13 -24.14
N ASP A 86 -7.82 14.39 -24.56
CA ASP A 86 -7.41 15.55 -23.74
C ASP A 86 -8.61 16.41 -23.29
N ILE A 87 -9.83 15.97 -23.57
CA ILE A 87 -11.05 16.71 -23.30
C ILE A 87 -11.75 16.09 -22.09
N TYR A 88 -12.11 16.92 -21.11
CA TYR A 88 -12.88 16.52 -19.93
C TYR A 88 -14.36 16.92 -20.12
N GLU A 89 -15.23 15.92 -20.22
CA GLU A 89 -16.69 16.07 -20.37
C GLU A 89 -17.44 14.93 -19.66
N PRO A 90 -18.60 15.26 -18.99
CA PRO A 90 -19.04 16.62 -18.66
C PRO A 90 -18.07 17.30 -17.67
N ARG A 91 -18.30 18.57 -17.37
CA ARG A 91 -17.39 19.36 -16.50
C ARG A 91 -17.97 19.56 -15.10
N GLY A 92 -18.44 18.49 -14.47
CA GLY A 92 -19.09 18.52 -13.16
C GLY A 92 -18.23 19.09 -12.03
N HIS A 93 -16.90 18.96 -12.12
CA HIS A 93 -15.96 19.55 -11.14
C HIS A 93 -16.14 21.06 -10.94
N LYS A 94 -16.66 21.79 -11.93
CA LYS A 94 -16.90 23.24 -11.81
C LYS A 94 -18.01 23.59 -10.79
N TYR A 95 -18.87 22.63 -10.46
CA TYR A 95 -19.91 22.81 -9.45
C TYR A 95 -19.43 22.45 -8.04
N ILE A 96 -18.29 21.78 -7.90
CA ILE A 96 -17.75 21.40 -6.59
C ILE A 96 -17.27 22.65 -5.86
N VAL A 97 -17.69 22.82 -4.62
CA VAL A 97 -17.32 23.96 -3.76
C VAL A 97 -16.56 23.53 -2.52
N ASP A 98 -16.67 22.27 -2.13
CA ASP A 98 -16.01 21.74 -0.95
C ASP A 98 -15.83 20.21 -1.08
N PHE A 99 -14.72 19.69 -0.53
CA PHE A 99 -14.44 18.27 -0.40
C PHE A 99 -13.85 18.00 0.99
N MET A 100 -14.37 17.00 1.66
CA MET A 100 -13.86 16.49 2.94
C MET A 100 -13.60 14.98 2.82
N ALA A 101 -12.49 14.51 3.37
CA ALA A 101 -12.17 13.08 3.36
C ALA A 101 -12.60 12.34 4.64
N ASP A 102 -12.74 13.03 5.77
CA ASP A 102 -13.00 12.44 7.09
C ASP A 102 -14.42 12.77 7.61
N PRO A 103 -15.17 11.81 8.19
CA PRO A 103 -14.87 10.37 8.35
C PRO A 103 -15.08 9.53 7.07
N ILE A 104 -15.71 10.08 6.06
CA ILE A 104 -15.89 9.50 4.73
C ILE A 104 -15.77 10.60 3.67
N PRO A 105 -15.34 10.26 2.44
CA PRO A 105 -15.32 11.21 1.34
C PRO A 105 -16.68 11.86 1.12
N GLN A 106 -16.73 13.18 1.21
CA GLN A 106 -17.91 13.99 0.99
C GLN A 106 -17.63 15.14 0.03
N ILE A 107 -18.45 15.28 -0.99
CA ILE A 107 -18.34 16.28 -2.05
C ILE A 107 -19.56 17.17 -2.02
N VAL A 108 -19.36 18.47 -1.92
CA VAL A 108 -20.44 19.48 -1.93
C VAL A 108 -20.49 20.17 -3.29
N TYR A 109 -21.59 20.02 -3.99
CA TYR A 109 -21.85 20.70 -5.25
C TYR A 109 -22.77 21.90 -5.02
N ARG A 110 -22.47 23.01 -5.70
CA ARG A 110 -23.35 24.20 -5.73
C ARG A 110 -23.69 24.55 -7.15
N VAL A 111 -24.99 24.52 -7.45
CA VAL A 111 -25.56 24.83 -8.77
C VAL A 111 -26.60 25.94 -8.59
N GLY A 112 -26.20 27.20 -8.83
CA GLY A 112 -27.02 28.37 -8.48
C GLY A 112 -27.29 28.40 -6.98
N GLU A 113 -28.57 28.36 -6.57
CA GLU A 113 -29.00 28.33 -5.17
C GLU A 113 -29.09 26.91 -4.59
N MET A 114 -28.94 25.87 -5.44
CA MET A 114 -28.98 24.48 -5.00
C MET A 114 -27.66 24.09 -4.36
N GLU A 115 -27.75 23.34 -3.24
CA GLU A 115 -26.63 22.65 -2.59
C GLU A 115 -26.94 21.17 -2.53
N PHE A 116 -26.10 20.38 -3.22
CA PHE A 116 -26.24 18.94 -3.34
C PHE A 116 -24.95 18.26 -2.82
N VAL A 117 -25.11 17.18 -2.05
CA VAL A 117 -23.98 16.52 -1.40
C VAL A 117 -23.96 15.04 -1.78
N LYS A 118 -22.77 14.57 -2.15
CA LYS A 118 -22.45 13.16 -2.40
C LYS A 118 -21.46 12.68 -1.32
N SER A 119 -21.84 11.63 -0.59
CA SER A 119 -20.95 10.98 0.41
C SER A 119 -20.73 9.54 0.01
N ILE A 120 -19.48 9.08 0.01
CA ILE A 120 -19.09 7.74 -0.43
C ILE A 120 -18.60 6.94 0.79
N MET A 121 -19.18 5.75 1.00
CA MET A 121 -18.80 4.85 2.08
C MET A 121 -18.59 3.44 1.54
N LEU A 122 -17.39 2.91 1.69
CA LEU A 122 -17.16 1.47 1.56
C LEU A 122 -17.55 0.80 2.88
N VAL A 123 -18.43 -0.19 2.84
CA VAL A 123 -18.91 -0.88 4.03
C VAL A 123 -17.78 -1.70 4.66
N PRO A 124 -17.50 -1.60 5.97
CA PRO A 124 -16.27 -2.14 6.57
C PRO A 124 -16.07 -3.66 6.44
N ASP A 125 -17.15 -4.44 6.37
CA ASP A 125 -17.13 -5.91 6.45
C ASP A 125 -17.81 -6.59 5.25
N ARG A 126 -18.03 -5.87 4.14
CA ARG A 126 -18.73 -6.38 2.96
C ARG A 126 -18.20 -5.79 1.67
N ASP A 127 -18.31 -6.56 0.59
CA ASP A 127 -18.06 -6.11 -0.78
C ASP A 127 -19.19 -5.21 -1.26
N GLN A 128 -19.28 -4.01 -0.67
CA GLN A 128 -20.36 -3.07 -0.85
C GLN A 128 -19.89 -1.63 -0.71
N VAL A 129 -20.26 -0.78 -1.66
CA VAL A 129 -20.17 0.68 -1.54
C VAL A 129 -21.57 1.27 -1.42
N MET A 130 -21.75 2.22 -0.53
CA MET A 130 -22.96 3.01 -0.36
C MET A 130 -22.67 4.48 -0.67
N ILE A 131 -23.45 5.07 -1.55
CA ILE A 131 -23.33 6.48 -1.94
C ILE A 131 -24.58 7.20 -1.50
N ARG A 132 -24.45 8.13 -0.56
CA ARG A 132 -25.55 8.96 -0.09
C ARG A 132 -25.58 10.27 -0.85
N TYR A 133 -26.74 10.63 -1.36
CA TYR A 133 -27.06 11.88 -2.02
C TYR A 133 -28.03 12.67 -1.17
N GLU A 134 -27.74 13.94 -0.91
CA GLU A 134 -28.54 14.83 -0.07
C GLU A 134 -28.80 16.15 -0.82
N LEU A 135 -30.05 16.56 -0.97
CA LEU A 135 -30.43 17.87 -1.49
C LEU A 135 -30.60 18.85 -0.31
N ARG A 136 -29.51 19.46 0.15
CA ARG A 136 -29.51 20.34 1.34
C ARG A 136 -30.30 21.61 1.13
N LYS A 137 -30.16 22.22 -0.07
CA LYS A 137 -30.91 23.44 -0.46
C LYS A 137 -31.40 23.31 -1.88
N SER A 138 -32.63 23.75 -2.13
CA SER A 138 -33.17 23.89 -3.48
C SER A 138 -34.37 24.82 -3.48
N PRO A 139 -34.52 25.73 -4.46
CA PRO A 139 -35.71 26.56 -4.60
C PRO A 139 -36.90 25.80 -5.20
N ALA A 140 -36.67 24.60 -5.77
CA ALA A 140 -37.70 23.79 -6.42
C ALA A 140 -37.42 22.30 -6.26
N GLU A 141 -38.39 21.46 -6.61
CA GLU A 141 -38.19 20.01 -6.74
C GLU A 141 -37.16 19.71 -7.85
N VAL A 142 -36.29 18.74 -7.62
CA VAL A 142 -35.17 18.36 -8.49
C VAL A 142 -35.34 16.91 -8.90
N THR A 143 -35.23 16.59 -10.19
CA THR A 143 -35.09 15.21 -10.64
C THR A 143 -33.59 14.82 -10.62
N LEU A 144 -33.25 13.86 -9.79
CA LEU A 144 -31.91 13.23 -9.75
C LEU A 144 -31.87 12.06 -10.71
N ASN A 145 -30.89 12.03 -11.61
CA ASN A 145 -30.59 10.87 -12.45
C ASN A 145 -29.23 10.30 -12.06
N LEU A 146 -29.17 8.98 -11.88
CA LEU A 146 -27.95 8.24 -11.52
C LEU A 146 -27.65 7.22 -12.62
N LYS A 147 -26.54 7.39 -13.33
CA LYS A 147 -26.08 6.49 -14.40
C LYS A 147 -24.86 5.70 -13.92
N PRO A 148 -24.98 4.40 -13.62
CA PRO A 148 -23.86 3.56 -13.24
C PRO A 148 -23.04 3.15 -14.47
N PHE A 149 -21.73 3.22 -14.39
CA PHE A 149 -20.76 2.77 -15.38
C PHE A 149 -20.13 1.45 -14.91
N LEU A 150 -20.46 0.36 -15.59
CA LEU A 150 -20.05 -1.00 -15.24
C LEU A 150 -18.77 -1.38 -15.98
N ALA A 151 -17.83 -2.02 -15.28
CA ALA A 151 -16.55 -2.42 -15.82
C ALA A 151 -16.38 -3.96 -15.93
N PHE A 152 -16.67 -4.72 -14.89
CA PHE A 152 -16.56 -6.19 -14.82
C PHE A 152 -15.25 -6.72 -15.41
N ARG A 153 -14.13 -6.25 -14.89
CA ARG A 153 -12.79 -6.58 -15.39
C ARG A 153 -11.76 -6.73 -14.29
N ASN A 154 -10.68 -7.45 -14.58
CA ASN A 154 -9.50 -7.42 -13.71
C ASN A 154 -8.97 -5.99 -13.56
N ILE A 155 -8.50 -5.61 -12.36
CA ILE A 155 -7.99 -4.24 -12.12
C ILE A 155 -6.76 -3.89 -12.95
N HIS A 156 -6.01 -4.87 -13.46
CA HIS A 156 -4.81 -4.68 -14.28
C HIS A 156 -5.10 -4.58 -15.79
N SER A 157 -6.35 -4.83 -16.22
CA SER A 157 -6.77 -4.76 -17.61
C SER A 157 -7.78 -3.64 -17.85
N LEU A 158 -8.12 -3.40 -19.11
CA LEU A 158 -9.15 -2.45 -19.53
C LEU A 158 -10.21 -3.18 -20.36
N THR A 159 -11.48 -2.79 -20.21
CA THR A 159 -12.60 -3.33 -20.97
C THR A 159 -12.74 -2.61 -22.32
N LYS A 160 -13.11 -3.37 -23.34
CA LYS A 160 -13.57 -2.85 -24.63
C LYS A 160 -14.98 -3.36 -24.87
N GLN A 161 -15.75 -2.56 -25.62
CA GLN A 161 -17.07 -3.00 -26.09
C GLN A 161 -16.93 -4.34 -26.81
N ASN A 162 -17.75 -5.32 -26.43
CA ASN A 162 -17.73 -6.67 -26.99
C ASN A 162 -19.12 -7.30 -26.98
N SER A 163 -19.28 -8.37 -27.76
CA SER A 163 -20.54 -9.11 -27.88
C SER A 163 -20.73 -10.22 -26.84
N GLU A 164 -19.74 -10.50 -26.00
CA GLU A 164 -19.79 -11.53 -24.95
C GLU A 164 -20.46 -10.99 -23.68
N ALA A 165 -20.48 -9.67 -23.52
CA ALA A 165 -21.08 -9.01 -22.37
C ALA A 165 -22.59 -9.24 -22.34
N CYS A 166 -23.08 -9.87 -21.27
CA CYS A 166 -24.50 -9.92 -20.98
C CYS A 166 -24.98 -8.51 -20.55
N THR A 167 -25.86 -7.91 -21.34
CA THR A 167 -26.42 -6.57 -21.10
C THR A 167 -27.78 -6.59 -20.42
N ASP A 168 -28.30 -7.78 -20.16
CA ASP A 168 -29.58 -7.97 -19.48
C ASP A 168 -29.48 -7.69 -17.98
N TYR A 169 -30.60 -7.36 -17.37
CA TYR A 169 -30.67 -7.15 -15.93
C TYR A 169 -31.86 -7.88 -15.31
N ARG A 170 -31.71 -8.21 -14.05
CA ARG A 170 -32.78 -8.76 -13.22
C ARG A 170 -33.30 -7.67 -12.28
N VAL A 171 -34.61 -7.52 -12.22
CA VAL A 171 -35.26 -6.62 -11.26
C VAL A 171 -35.20 -7.25 -9.87
N ILE A 172 -34.76 -6.48 -8.89
CA ILE A 172 -34.64 -6.88 -7.50
C ILE A 172 -35.34 -5.86 -6.59
N GLY A 173 -35.34 -6.11 -5.27
CA GLY A 173 -35.92 -5.18 -4.30
C GLY A 173 -35.32 -3.79 -4.37
N ASN A 174 -36.10 -2.78 -4.79
CA ASN A 174 -35.69 -1.38 -4.99
C ASN A 174 -34.46 -1.21 -5.90
N GLY A 175 -34.33 -2.03 -6.94
CA GLY A 175 -33.17 -1.92 -7.81
C GLY A 175 -33.09 -2.94 -8.94
N VAL A 176 -31.90 -3.07 -9.47
CA VAL A 176 -31.54 -3.98 -10.57
C VAL A 176 -30.22 -4.69 -10.28
N SER A 177 -30.07 -5.89 -10.82
CA SER A 177 -28.87 -6.74 -10.67
C SER A 177 -28.30 -7.06 -12.05
N PHE A 178 -26.97 -7.01 -12.17
CA PHE A 178 -26.21 -7.29 -13.39
C PHE A 178 -25.18 -8.38 -13.14
N ASN A 179 -24.99 -9.25 -14.15
CA ASN A 179 -23.85 -10.15 -14.26
C ASN A 179 -23.39 -10.15 -15.71
N MET A 180 -22.32 -9.43 -16.02
CA MET A 180 -21.90 -9.21 -17.41
C MET A 180 -21.14 -10.40 -18.01
N TYR A 181 -20.48 -11.22 -17.18
CA TYR A 181 -19.68 -12.34 -17.66
C TYR A 181 -19.74 -13.51 -16.67
N GLU A 182 -19.66 -14.73 -17.20
CA GLU A 182 -19.63 -15.95 -16.39
C GLU A 182 -18.47 -15.96 -15.37
N GLY A 183 -18.74 -16.46 -14.18
CA GLY A 183 -17.77 -16.53 -13.09
C GLY A 183 -17.66 -15.28 -12.22
N PHE A 184 -18.17 -14.13 -12.66
CA PHE A 184 -18.26 -12.93 -11.84
C PHE A 184 -19.42 -13.03 -10.83
N PRO A 185 -19.31 -12.33 -9.68
CA PRO A 185 -20.47 -12.13 -8.81
C PRO A 185 -21.48 -11.19 -9.45
N ASP A 186 -22.74 -11.28 -9.01
CA ASP A 186 -23.75 -10.28 -9.36
C ASP A 186 -23.36 -8.91 -8.79
N LEU A 187 -23.65 -7.84 -9.54
CA LEU A 187 -23.62 -6.47 -9.03
C LEU A 187 -25.05 -6.00 -8.82
N ASN A 188 -25.45 -5.86 -7.56
CA ASN A 188 -26.77 -5.42 -7.16
C ASN A 188 -26.75 -3.91 -6.89
N LEU A 189 -27.51 -3.15 -7.68
CA LEU A 189 -27.67 -1.70 -7.53
C LEU A 189 -29.07 -1.42 -6.95
N GLN A 190 -29.13 -0.96 -5.70
CA GLN A 190 -30.39 -0.78 -4.96
C GLN A 190 -30.49 0.60 -4.32
N LEU A 191 -31.64 1.20 -4.34
CA LEU A 191 -31.92 2.48 -3.67
C LEU A 191 -32.61 2.27 -2.31
N SER A 192 -32.28 3.13 -1.35
CA SER A 192 -32.98 3.19 -0.05
C SER A 192 -34.42 3.69 -0.15
N SER A 193 -34.80 4.26 -1.27
CA SER A 193 -36.19 4.72 -1.59
C SER A 193 -36.85 3.75 -2.53
N SER A 194 -38.19 3.60 -2.43
CA SER A 194 -39.01 2.89 -3.41
C SER A 194 -39.62 3.82 -4.48
N SER A 195 -39.48 5.14 -4.32
CA SER A 195 -40.02 6.15 -5.24
C SER A 195 -38.96 6.51 -6.29
N PHE A 196 -38.76 5.61 -7.25
CA PHE A 196 -37.84 5.81 -8.39
C PHE A 196 -38.33 5.02 -9.60
N GLU A 197 -37.82 5.38 -10.77
CA GLU A 197 -37.91 4.61 -12.00
C GLU A 197 -36.51 4.17 -12.43
N PHE A 198 -36.32 2.89 -12.80
CA PHE A 198 -35.14 2.49 -13.55
C PHE A 198 -35.48 2.50 -15.04
N LYS A 199 -34.96 3.47 -15.76
CA LYS A 199 -35.13 3.59 -17.20
C LYS A 199 -33.97 2.90 -17.91
N SER A 200 -34.26 1.72 -18.47
CA SER A 200 -33.29 0.98 -19.29
C SER A 200 -32.93 1.76 -20.55
N ALA A 201 -31.66 1.99 -20.79
CA ALA A 201 -31.11 2.62 -21.98
C ALA A 201 -29.68 2.13 -22.17
N PRO A 202 -29.46 0.85 -22.57
CA PRO A 202 -28.12 0.25 -22.62
C PRO A 202 -27.30 0.92 -23.70
N TYR A 203 -26.08 1.36 -23.30
CA TYR A 203 -25.16 2.04 -24.18
C TYR A 203 -23.71 1.84 -23.71
N TRP A 204 -22.77 1.71 -24.63
CA TRP A 204 -21.34 1.71 -24.34
C TRP A 204 -20.75 3.10 -24.50
N TYR A 205 -20.11 3.62 -23.45
CA TYR A 205 -19.33 4.83 -23.48
C TYR A 205 -17.90 4.49 -23.86
N ASN A 206 -17.53 4.79 -25.11
CA ASN A 206 -16.29 4.33 -25.70
C ASN A 206 -15.16 5.34 -25.56
N GLY A 207 -13.93 4.84 -25.34
CA GLY A 207 -12.72 5.64 -25.38
C GLY A 207 -12.52 6.55 -24.17
N ILE A 208 -13.12 6.23 -23.02
CA ILE A 208 -12.81 6.93 -21.75
C ILE A 208 -11.31 6.78 -21.49
N THR A 209 -10.60 7.88 -21.31
CA THR A 209 -9.15 7.93 -21.20
C THR A 209 -8.70 8.11 -19.76
N TYR A 210 -7.81 7.26 -19.31
CA TYR A 210 -7.14 7.37 -18.01
C TYR A 210 -5.84 8.16 -18.18
N SER A 211 -5.86 9.43 -17.78
CA SER A 211 -4.80 10.38 -18.06
C SER A 211 -3.45 10.00 -17.43
N ASP A 212 -3.44 9.36 -16.25
CA ASP A 212 -2.21 8.90 -15.62
C ASP A 212 -1.64 7.66 -16.29
N GLU A 213 -2.47 6.75 -16.80
CA GLU A 213 -2.00 5.63 -17.61
C GLU A 213 -1.40 6.12 -18.94
N ALA A 214 -2.05 7.10 -19.59
CA ALA A 214 -1.53 7.73 -20.80
C ALA A 214 -0.16 8.38 -20.57
N ARG A 215 -0.02 9.19 -19.52
CA ARG A 215 1.26 9.85 -19.14
C ARG A 215 2.37 8.84 -18.85
N ARG A 216 2.01 7.66 -18.31
CA ARG A 216 2.93 6.57 -18.00
C ARG A 216 3.24 5.66 -19.19
N GLY A 217 2.66 5.90 -20.35
CA GLY A 217 2.88 5.12 -21.58
C GLY A 217 2.15 3.77 -21.61
N PHE A 218 1.11 3.58 -20.79
CA PHE A 218 0.30 2.37 -20.79
C PHE A 218 -0.93 2.49 -21.67
N GLU A 219 -1.56 1.33 -21.95
CA GLU A 219 -2.93 1.33 -22.48
C GLU A 219 -3.84 2.10 -21.52
N CYS A 220 -4.59 3.09 -22.07
CA CYS A 220 -5.28 4.08 -21.25
C CYS A 220 -6.73 4.32 -21.64
N LYS A 221 -7.24 3.67 -22.70
CA LYS A 221 -8.61 3.88 -23.17
C LYS A 221 -9.50 2.69 -22.82
N GLU A 222 -10.60 2.95 -22.15
CA GLU A 222 -11.58 1.96 -21.73
C GLU A 222 -12.96 2.25 -22.32
N ASP A 223 -13.73 1.21 -22.61
CA ASP A 223 -15.15 1.32 -22.94
C ASP A 223 -15.94 0.78 -21.75
N LEU A 224 -16.89 1.57 -21.24
CA LEU A 224 -17.71 1.22 -20.08
C LEU A 224 -19.18 1.08 -20.48
N PHE A 225 -19.83 0.05 -19.94
CA PHE A 225 -21.24 -0.21 -20.18
C PHE A 225 -22.12 0.57 -19.20
N VAL A 226 -23.11 1.29 -19.73
CA VAL A 226 -24.16 1.96 -18.95
C VAL A 226 -25.51 1.32 -19.29
N PRO A 227 -26.16 0.61 -18.34
CA PRO A 227 -27.41 -0.11 -18.62
C PRO A 227 -28.65 0.78 -18.68
N GLY A 228 -28.55 2.00 -18.16
CA GLY A 228 -29.66 2.94 -18.02
C GLY A 228 -29.42 3.89 -16.84
N ALA A 229 -30.50 4.43 -16.30
CA ALA A 229 -30.43 5.36 -15.18
C ALA A 229 -31.57 5.13 -14.16
N PHE A 230 -31.23 5.33 -12.88
CA PHE A 230 -32.23 5.54 -11.83
C PHE A 230 -32.70 7.00 -11.87
N ILE A 231 -34.00 7.22 -11.89
CA ILE A 231 -34.64 8.55 -11.96
C ILE A 231 -35.52 8.70 -10.74
N LEU A 232 -35.31 9.74 -9.95
CA LEU A 232 -36.13 10.02 -8.77
C LEU A 232 -36.21 11.53 -8.49
N ASN A 233 -37.34 11.93 -7.91
CA ASN A 233 -37.55 13.32 -7.52
C ASN A 233 -37.11 13.55 -6.07
N MET A 234 -36.50 14.69 -5.83
CA MET A 234 -36.01 15.11 -4.52
C MET A 234 -36.48 16.53 -4.20
N LYS A 235 -36.91 16.75 -2.97
CA LYS A 235 -37.18 18.08 -2.39
C LYS A 235 -36.06 18.49 -1.43
N GLN A 236 -35.96 19.75 -1.12
CA GLN A 236 -35.02 20.23 -0.11
C GLN A 236 -35.17 19.42 1.20
N GLY A 237 -34.05 18.92 1.71
CA GLY A 237 -33.98 18.08 2.91
C GLY A 237 -34.04 16.56 2.63
N ASP A 238 -34.37 16.15 1.40
CA ASP A 238 -34.40 14.74 1.05
C ASP A 238 -32.98 14.15 0.93
N SER A 239 -32.89 12.87 1.27
CA SER A 239 -31.69 12.07 1.02
C SER A 239 -32.02 10.67 0.52
N VAL A 240 -31.19 10.13 -0.37
CA VAL A 240 -31.28 8.77 -0.89
C VAL A 240 -29.91 8.12 -0.89
N ILE A 241 -29.85 6.81 -0.69
CA ILE A 241 -28.61 6.04 -0.74
C ILE A 241 -28.70 5.05 -1.90
N LEU A 242 -27.71 5.08 -2.79
CA LEU A 242 -27.45 4.03 -3.75
C LEU A 242 -26.48 3.03 -3.11
N SER A 243 -26.89 1.79 -3.01
CA SER A 243 -26.07 0.65 -2.60
C SER A 243 -25.63 -0.12 -3.84
N ALA A 244 -24.33 -0.32 -4.03
CA ALA A 244 -23.76 -1.23 -5.01
C ALA A 244 -23.04 -2.36 -4.25
N SER A 245 -23.47 -3.60 -4.42
CA SER A 245 -23.02 -4.75 -3.62
C SER A 245 -23.02 -6.04 -4.42
N VAL A 246 -22.13 -6.97 -4.08
CA VAL A 246 -22.15 -8.34 -4.64
C VAL A 246 -23.29 -9.19 -4.06
N ASN A 247 -23.91 -8.74 -2.97
CA ASN A 247 -25.07 -9.41 -2.37
C ASN A 247 -26.29 -8.50 -2.42
N GLU A 248 -27.46 -9.08 -2.69
CA GLU A 248 -28.71 -8.35 -2.60
C GLU A 248 -29.00 -7.94 -1.15
N GLU A 249 -29.38 -6.68 -0.95
CA GLU A 249 -29.71 -6.11 0.35
C GLU A 249 -31.23 -5.97 0.53
N ASN A 250 -31.69 -6.02 1.77
CA ASN A 250 -33.05 -5.57 2.07
C ASN A 250 -33.08 -4.03 2.03
N PRO A 251 -33.81 -3.42 1.08
CA PRO A 251 -33.78 -1.96 0.90
C PRO A 251 -34.19 -1.17 2.15
N ARG A 252 -35.07 -1.75 2.99
CA ARG A 252 -35.59 -1.12 4.22
C ARG A 252 -34.49 -0.89 5.27
N VAL A 253 -33.35 -1.58 5.19
CA VAL A 253 -32.25 -1.46 6.16
C VAL A 253 -31.07 -0.65 5.64
N ILE A 254 -31.01 -0.28 4.35
CA ILE A 254 -29.87 0.43 3.73
C ILE A 254 -29.52 1.70 4.52
N THR A 255 -30.49 2.60 4.76
CA THR A 255 -30.28 3.84 5.52
C THR A 255 -29.79 3.57 6.95
N ARG A 256 -30.39 2.58 7.63
CA ARG A 256 -29.96 2.20 8.98
C ARG A 256 -28.53 1.67 9.00
N LYS A 257 -28.17 0.82 8.04
CA LYS A 257 -26.80 0.27 7.89
C LYS A 257 -25.79 1.38 7.63
N PHE A 258 -26.07 2.30 6.71
CA PHE A 258 -25.21 3.45 6.44
C PHE A 258 -24.95 4.27 7.70
N ASN A 259 -26.02 4.65 8.42
CA ASN A 259 -25.89 5.47 9.62
C ASN A 259 -25.18 4.74 10.76
N ALA A 260 -25.38 3.43 10.89
CA ALA A 260 -24.70 2.61 11.90
C ALA A 260 -23.19 2.49 11.59
N ALA A 261 -22.84 2.25 10.33
CA ALA A 261 -21.43 2.19 9.88
C ALA A 261 -20.74 3.55 10.09
N LEU A 262 -21.39 4.66 9.68
CA LEU A 262 -20.85 6.01 9.87
C LEU A 262 -20.62 6.33 11.36
N LYS A 263 -21.58 5.97 12.22
CA LYS A 263 -21.45 6.18 13.69
C LYS A 263 -20.34 5.33 14.30
N GLY A 264 -20.04 4.17 13.72
CA GLY A 264 -18.97 3.27 14.18
C GLY A 264 -17.57 3.70 13.74
N MET A 265 -17.45 4.65 12.80
CA MET A 265 -16.15 5.17 12.37
C MET A 265 -15.52 6.02 13.45
N LYS A 266 -14.22 5.83 13.66
CA LYS A 266 -13.44 6.63 14.62
C LYS A 266 -13.18 8.01 14.02
N ASN A 267 -13.31 9.05 14.83
CA ASN A 267 -12.82 10.38 14.44
C ASN A 267 -11.29 10.38 14.44
N ILE A 268 -10.70 10.90 13.40
CA ILE A 268 -9.26 11.07 13.28
C ILE A 268 -8.91 12.43 13.92
N GLY A 269 -8.42 12.39 15.16
CA GLY A 269 -8.12 13.59 15.96
C GLY A 269 -6.65 14.02 15.92
N SER A 270 -5.74 13.12 15.54
CA SER A 270 -4.29 13.34 15.56
C SER A 270 -3.60 12.71 14.34
N PHE A 271 -2.31 13.04 14.16
CA PHE A 271 -1.47 12.39 13.14
C PHE A 271 -1.31 10.88 13.45
N HIS A 272 -1.18 10.53 14.73
CA HIS A 272 -1.17 9.14 15.18
C HIS A 272 -2.46 8.40 14.78
N ASP A 273 -3.63 8.99 15.02
CA ASP A 273 -4.91 8.37 14.61
C ASP A 273 -4.96 8.13 13.10
N GLN A 274 -4.38 9.05 12.31
CA GLN A 274 -4.28 8.87 10.86
C GLN A 274 -3.35 7.72 10.47
N LEU A 275 -2.20 7.58 11.13
CA LEU A 275 -1.30 6.44 10.92
C LEU A 275 -1.98 5.11 11.26
N VAL A 276 -2.68 5.04 12.39
CA VAL A 276 -3.44 3.85 12.82
C VAL A 276 -4.57 3.55 11.84
N HIS A 277 -5.27 4.57 11.36
CA HIS A 277 -6.31 4.41 10.33
C HIS A 277 -5.73 3.83 9.02
N CYS A 278 -4.59 4.35 8.56
CA CYS A 278 -3.91 3.80 7.38
C CYS A 278 -3.49 2.34 7.58
N ALA A 279 -3.02 1.97 8.78
CA ALA A 279 -2.70 0.58 9.10
C ALA A 279 -3.94 -0.32 9.04
N ASP A 280 -5.09 0.15 9.54
CA ASP A 280 -6.36 -0.59 9.48
C ASP A 280 -6.82 -0.87 8.04
N LEU A 281 -6.61 0.07 7.11
CA LEU A 281 -6.94 -0.10 5.69
C LEU A 281 -6.07 -1.14 4.99
N LEU A 282 -4.86 -1.38 5.47
CA LEU A 282 -3.87 -2.29 4.87
C LEU A 282 -3.98 -3.73 5.38
N ILE A 283 -4.77 -3.97 6.43
CA ILE A 283 -5.03 -5.31 6.98
C ILE A 283 -6.41 -5.76 6.49
N CYS A 284 -6.45 -6.84 5.69
CA CYS A 284 -7.69 -7.47 5.28
C CYS A 284 -7.92 -8.80 6.03
N ASP A 285 -9.19 -9.15 6.17
CA ASP A 285 -9.67 -10.42 6.75
C ASP A 285 -10.66 -11.03 5.76
N ARG A 286 -10.18 -11.98 4.97
CA ARG A 286 -11.02 -12.66 3.99
C ARG A 286 -11.28 -14.09 4.44
N ASN A 287 -12.55 -14.42 4.63
CA ASN A 287 -12.99 -15.75 5.06
C ASN A 287 -12.32 -16.21 6.38
N GLY A 288 -12.08 -15.28 7.31
CA GLY A 288 -11.40 -15.55 8.57
C GLY A 288 -9.88 -15.67 8.44
N LYS A 289 -9.29 -15.25 7.31
CA LYS A 289 -7.85 -15.29 7.06
C LYS A 289 -7.31 -13.87 6.91
N LYS A 290 -6.62 -13.39 7.95
CA LYS A 290 -6.00 -12.07 7.94
C LYS A 290 -4.70 -12.06 7.15
N SER A 291 -4.49 -10.97 6.40
CA SER A 291 -3.31 -10.73 5.57
C SER A 291 -3.03 -9.24 5.43
N ILE A 292 -1.81 -8.88 5.01
CA ILE A 292 -1.42 -7.51 4.72
C ILE A 292 -1.48 -7.27 3.21
N THR A 293 -2.16 -6.20 2.79
CA THR A 293 -2.07 -5.66 1.44
C THR A 293 -0.84 -4.75 1.37
N ALA A 294 0.09 -5.05 0.47
CA ALA A 294 1.36 -4.30 0.36
C ALA A 294 1.16 -2.82 0.01
N GLY A 295 0.07 -2.50 -0.68
CA GLY A 295 -0.34 -1.12 -0.96
C GLY A 295 -1.48 -1.02 -1.96
N PHE A 296 -2.10 0.15 -2.02
CA PHE A 296 -3.20 0.46 -2.94
C PHE A 296 -2.69 1.37 -4.08
N SER A 297 -3.22 1.16 -5.29
CA SER A 297 -4.36 0.30 -5.69
C SER A 297 -3.92 -1.05 -6.26
N TRP A 298 -2.67 -1.20 -6.74
CA TRP A 298 -2.23 -2.31 -7.61
C TRP A 298 -1.33 -3.35 -6.95
N LEU A 299 -0.84 -3.10 -5.72
CA LEU A 299 0.01 -4.06 -5.02
C LEU A 299 -0.82 -5.21 -4.43
N TYR A 300 -0.18 -6.37 -4.35
CA TYR A 300 -0.83 -7.60 -3.95
C TYR A 300 -0.93 -7.76 -2.43
N THR A 301 -1.79 -8.68 -2.00
CA THR A 301 -1.97 -9.11 -0.62
C THR A 301 -1.11 -10.34 -0.34
N GLY A 302 -0.55 -10.47 0.88
CA GLY A 302 0.19 -11.66 1.32
C GLY A 302 1.57 -11.83 0.70
N LEU A 303 2.19 -10.78 0.19
CA LEU A 303 3.58 -10.81 -0.28
C LEU A 303 4.52 -11.01 0.91
N LEU A 304 5.42 -12.00 0.82
CA LEU A 304 6.25 -12.45 1.95
C LEU A 304 7.09 -11.34 2.55
N ARG A 305 7.95 -10.70 1.77
CA ARG A 305 8.86 -9.65 2.24
C ARG A 305 8.12 -8.44 2.75
N GLU A 306 7.17 -7.93 1.97
CA GLU A 306 6.38 -6.76 2.29
C GLU A 306 5.55 -6.98 3.57
N SER A 307 5.02 -8.20 3.75
CA SER A 307 4.26 -8.57 4.96
C SER A 307 5.17 -8.69 6.18
N LEU A 308 6.30 -9.40 6.10
CA LEU A 308 7.24 -9.51 7.22
C LEU A 308 7.80 -8.15 7.64
N PHE A 309 8.14 -7.29 6.67
CA PHE A 309 8.62 -5.93 6.96
C PHE A 309 7.56 -5.09 7.69
N SER A 310 6.31 -5.16 7.22
CA SER A 310 5.25 -4.26 7.69
C SER A 310 4.57 -4.75 8.96
N LEU A 311 4.59 -6.06 9.22
CA LEU A 311 3.83 -6.68 10.29
C LEU A 311 4.06 -6.06 11.68
N PRO A 312 5.30 -5.83 12.17
CA PRO A 312 5.50 -5.21 13.47
C PRO A 312 4.92 -3.79 13.56
N GLY A 313 5.17 -2.95 12.56
CA GLY A 313 4.68 -1.57 12.54
C GLY A 313 3.16 -1.47 12.45
N LEU A 314 2.52 -2.28 11.59
CA LEU A 314 1.06 -2.22 11.42
C LEU A 314 0.28 -2.82 12.61
N THR A 315 0.90 -3.72 13.39
CA THR A 315 0.21 -4.46 14.45
C THR A 315 0.77 -4.20 15.84
N LEU A 316 2.05 -4.46 16.10
CA LEU A 316 2.64 -4.31 17.44
C LEU A 316 2.66 -2.84 17.87
N ALA A 317 3.07 -1.93 16.98
CA ALA A 317 3.09 -0.50 17.23
C ALA A 317 1.68 0.10 17.43
N THR A 318 0.63 -0.59 16.96
CA THR A 318 -0.78 -0.20 17.15
C THR A 318 -1.50 -1.02 18.23
N GLY A 319 -0.76 -1.83 19.00
CA GLY A 319 -1.29 -2.62 20.14
C GLY A 319 -2.06 -3.89 19.74
N LYS A 320 -2.00 -4.33 18.48
CA LYS A 320 -2.79 -5.45 17.92
C LYS A 320 -2.04 -6.78 17.94
N LYS A 321 -1.59 -7.23 19.12
CA LYS A 321 -0.79 -8.46 19.27
C LYS A 321 -1.46 -9.74 18.74
N ASN A 322 -2.77 -9.86 18.88
CA ASN A 322 -3.50 -11.04 18.39
C ASN A 322 -3.52 -11.06 16.85
N GLU A 323 -3.68 -9.91 16.21
CA GLU A 323 -3.62 -9.81 14.76
C GLU A 323 -2.22 -10.10 14.22
N PHE A 324 -1.16 -9.71 14.94
CA PHE A 324 0.20 -10.06 14.62
C PHE A 324 0.37 -11.59 14.48
N GLU A 325 -0.03 -12.37 15.50
CA GLU A 325 0.11 -13.83 15.47
C GLU A 325 -0.70 -14.46 14.34
N GLU A 326 -1.96 -14.03 14.18
CA GLU A 326 -2.85 -14.57 13.15
C GLU A 326 -2.31 -14.32 11.73
N ILE A 327 -1.82 -13.09 11.48
CA ILE A 327 -1.23 -12.75 10.17
C ILE A 327 0.08 -13.54 9.94
N LEU A 328 0.93 -13.66 10.96
CA LEU A 328 2.18 -14.40 10.83
C LEU A 328 1.94 -15.89 10.57
N ASP A 329 0.98 -16.50 11.28
CA ASP A 329 0.59 -17.90 11.07
C ASP A 329 0.10 -18.15 9.64
N ASN A 330 -0.78 -17.28 9.15
CA ASN A 330 -1.29 -17.35 7.78
C ASN A 330 -0.17 -17.15 6.75
N LEU A 331 0.72 -16.19 6.98
CA LEU A 331 1.83 -15.88 6.08
C LEU A 331 2.79 -17.06 5.96
N ILE A 332 3.12 -17.73 7.08
CA ILE A 332 3.96 -18.93 7.09
C ILE A 332 3.27 -20.07 6.34
N ALA A 333 1.98 -20.31 6.62
CA ALA A 333 1.21 -21.37 5.96
C ALA A 333 1.15 -21.19 4.43
N ASP A 334 0.96 -19.94 3.96
CA ASP A 334 0.79 -19.63 2.53
C ASP A 334 2.12 -19.56 1.75
N ASN A 335 3.24 -19.43 2.43
CA ASN A 335 4.53 -19.19 1.78
C ASN A 335 5.57 -20.29 2.08
N GLN A 336 5.14 -21.53 2.40
CA GLN A 336 6.03 -22.65 2.73
C GLN A 336 7.15 -22.84 1.69
N GLU A 337 6.80 -22.83 0.39
CA GLU A 337 7.77 -22.98 -0.70
C GLU A 337 8.83 -21.87 -0.68
N ARG A 338 8.44 -20.62 -0.38
CA ARG A 338 9.35 -19.48 -0.32
C ARG A 338 10.23 -19.50 0.92
N PHE A 339 9.69 -19.94 2.05
CA PHE A 339 10.46 -20.07 3.29
C PHE A 339 11.57 -21.11 3.19
N PHE A 340 11.30 -22.26 2.57
CA PHE A 340 12.19 -23.41 2.69
C PHE A 340 12.90 -23.83 1.39
N HIS A 341 12.37 -23.49 0.20
CA HIS A 341 12.90 -24.06 -1.04
C HIS A 341 13.28 -23.02 -2.08
N ARG A 342 12.34 -22.23 -2.59
CA ARG A 342 12.54 -21.31 -3.72
C ARG A 342 12.11 -19.91 -3.39
N THR A 343 13.01 -18.95 -3.61
CA THR A 343 12.67 -17.55 -3.59
C THR A 343 13.66 -16.73 -4.41
N THR A 344 13.14 -15.72 -5.10
CA THR A 344 13.95 -14.64 -5.65
C THR A 344 14.11 -13.47 -4.64
N GLN A 345 13.60 -13.64 -3.43
CA GLN A 345 13.72 -12.72 -2.30
C GLN A 345 14.56 -13.42 -1.24
N VAL A 346 15.87 -13.56 -1.51
CA VAL A 346 16.75 -14.42 -0.71
C VAL A 346 16.89 -13.96 0.74
N GLU A 347 16.70 -12.68 1.01
CA GLU A 347 16.74 -12.09 2.34
C GLU A 347 15.44 -12.26 3.14
N ALA A 348 14.30 -12.40 2.45
CA ALA A 348 12.98 -12.33 3.08
C ALA A 348 12.73 -13.41 4.16
N PRO A 349 13.05 -14.70 3.95
CA PRO A 349 12.84 -15.73 4.99
C PRO A 349 13.57 -15.42 6.30
N MET A 350 14.75 -14.80 6.23
CA MET A 350 15.57 -14.47 7.41
C MET A 350 14.98 -13.33 8.25
N MET A 351 14.13 -12.48 7.65
CA MET A 351 13.42 -11.42 8.37
C MET A 351 12.47 -11.97 9.44
N LEU A 352 12.13 -13.27 9.38
CA LEU A 352 11.33 -13.92 10.42
C LEU A 352 11.94 -13.75 11.81
N ALA A 353 13.27 -13.85 11.93
CA ALA A 353 13.94 -13.65 13.21
C ALA A 353 13.73 -12.23 13.77
N SER A 354 13.92 -11.21 12.94
CA SER A 354 13.69 -9.82 13.34
C SER A 354 12.24 -9.58 13.78
N VAL A 355 11.27 -10.13 13.05
CA VAL A 355 9.83 -10.04 13.37
C VAL A 355 9.51 -10.71 14.71
N LEU A 356 10.09 -11.88 15.01
CA LEU A 356 9.89 -12.58 16.28
C LEU A 356 10.58 -11.87 17.45
N GLN A 357 11.74 -11.26 17.22
CA GLN A 357 12.44 -10.44 18.23
C GLN A 357 11.62 -9.20 18.59
N GLU A 358 11.01 -8.53 17.60
CA GLU A 358 10.07 -7.42 17.85
C GLU A 358 8.85 -7.88 18.68
N TYR A 359 8.31 -9.06 18.36
CA TYR A 359 7.18 -9.61 19.11
C TYR A 359 7.54 -9.90 20.57
N ILE A 360 8.73 -10.47 20.82
CA ILE A 360 9.25 -10.68 22.18
C ILE A 360 9.49 -9.33 22.87
N GLY A 361 10.08 -8.37 22.19
CA GLY A 361 10.28 -7.00 22.66
C GLY A 361 8.97 -6.29 23.05
N ALA A 362 7.87 -6.58 22.35
CA ALA A 362 6.53 -6.13 22.65
C ALA A 362 5.86 -6.89 23.83
N GLY A 363 6.61 -7.78 24.54
CA GLY A 363 6.19 -8.48 25.75
C GLY A 363 5.61 -9.88 25.52
N ALA A 364 5.82 -10.50 24.34
CA ALA A 364 5.50 -11.91 24.15
C ALA A 364 6.52 -12.80 24.90
N SER A 365 6.05 -13.95 25.41
CA SER A 365 6.93 -14.89 26.10
C SER A 365 7.89 -15.57 25.11
N ALA A 366 9.19 -15.32 25.24
CA ALA A 366 10.23 -15.93 24.40
C ALA A 366 10.11 -17.47 24.34
N LYS A 367 9.82 -18.11 25.49
CA LYS A 367 9.59 -19.56 25.56
C LYS A 367 8.41 -20.02 24.68
N LYS A 368 7.28 -19.27 24.72
CA LYS A 368 6.11 -19.61 23.90
C LYS A 368 6.35 -19.34 22.43
N VAL A 369 7.05 -18.25 22.10
CA VAL A 369 7.44 -17.90 20.74
C VAL A 369 8.32 -19.02 20.15
N TRP A 370 9.33 -19.47 20.90
CA TRP A 370 10.19 -20.56 20.45
C TRP A 370 9.44 -21.88 20.29
N ALA A 371 8.57 -22.24 21.26
CA ALA A 371 7.76 -23.44 21.17
C ALA A 371 6.82 -23.45 19.95
N LYS A 372 6.36 -22.26 19.50
CA LYS A 372 5.46 -22.14 18.35
C LYS A 372 6.19 -22.03 17.01
N TYR A 373 7.25 -21.24 16.93
CA TYR A 373 7.91 -20.89 15.67
C TYR A 373 9.33 -21.45 15.53
N GLY A 374 9.87 -22.09 16.56
CA GLY A 374 11.27 -22.57 16.57
C GLY A 374 11.58 -23.51 15.41
N ASP A 375 10.69 -24.46 15.09
CA ASP A 375 10.90 -25.39 13.98
C ASP A 375 10.91 -24.67 12.62
N VAL A 376 10.09 -23.63 12.45
CA VAL A 376 10.09 -22.81 11.23
C VAL A 376 11.40 -22.06 11.11
N VAL A 377 11.87 -21.43 12.19
CA VAL A 377 13.15 -20.70 12.22
C VAL A 377 14.33 -21.63 11.91
N LYS A 378 14.38 -22.81 12.55
CA LYS A 378 15.40 -23.84 12.28
C LYS A 378 15.37 -24.27 10.81
N GLY A 379 14.18 -24.57 10.28
CA GLY A 379 14.01 -24.95 8.88
C GLY A 379 14.45 -23.87 7.89
N VAL A 380 14.20 -22.58 8.22
CA VAL A 380 14.71 -21.45 7.42
C VAL A 380 16.24 -21.49 7.40
N VAL A 381 16.91 -21.55 8.56
CA VAL A 381 18.38 -21.59 8.64
C VAL A 381 18.93 -22.78 7.87
N GLU A 382 18.41 -23.99 8.09
CA GLU A 382 18.83 -25.21 7.41
C GLU A 382 18.65 -25.15 5.90
N SER A 383 17.65 -24.40 5.42
CA SER A 383 17.39 -24.24 3.99
C SER A 383 18.52 -23.54 3.22
N TYR A 384 19.39 -22.80 3.89
CA TYR A 384 20.56 -22.15 3.29
C TYR A 384 21.80 -23.04 3.24
N SER A 385 21.74 -24.26 3.76
CA SER A 385 22.82 -25.24 3.62
C SER A 385 23.13 -25.53 2.16
N PRO A 386 24.39 -25.86 1.81
CA PRO A 386 24.81 -26.10 0.44
C PRO A 386 23.90 -27.12 -0.28
N GLY A 387 23.43 -26.77 -1.46
CA GLY A 387 22.60 -27.63 -2.31
C GLY A 387 21.08 -27.56 -2.05
N ASN A 388 20.62 -26.96 -0.97
CA ASN A 388 19.18 -26.85 -0.68
C ASN A 388 18.48 -25.74 -1.50
N ARG A 389 19.16 -24.64 -1.75
CA ARG A 389 18.71 -23.56 -2.64
C ARG A 389 19.66 -23.43 -3.83
N LYS A 390 19.13 -23.10 -5.00
CA LYS A 390 19.93 -22.97 -6.24
C LYS A 390 20.52 -21.57 -6.38
N GLU A 391 19.83 -20.56 -5.86
CA GLU A 391 20.14 -19.15 -6.07
C GLU A 391 21.09 -18.58 -5.01
N ILE A 392 21.22 -19.25 -3.86
CA ILE A 392 22.01 -18.80 -2.71
C ILE A 392 22.58 -20.00 -1.96
N SER A 393 23.82 -19.89 -1.50
CA SER A 393 24.50 -20.96 -0.79
C SER A 393 25.44 -20.45 0.29
N LEU A 394 25.50 -21.17 1.40
CA LEU A 394 26.47 -20.99 2.46
C LEU A 394 27.87 -21.33 1.95
N GLN A 395 28.84 -20.43 2.20
CA GLN A 395 30.23 -20.58 1.82
C GLN A 395 31.09 -21.01 3.03
N PRO A 396 32.33 -21.51 2.80
CA PRO A 396 33.23 -21.95 3.87
C PRO A 396 33.60 -20.87 4.90
N ASP A 397 33.49 -19.59 4.55
CA ASP A 397 33.71 -18.44 5.42
C ASP A 397 32.50 -18.09 6.29
N GLY A 398 31.43 -18.85 6.18
CA GLY A 398 30.17 -18.66 6.91
C GLY A 398 29.19 -17.68 6.24
N LEU A 399 29.60 -16.96 5.20
CA LEU A 399 28.76 -15.99 4.49
C LEU A 399 27.88 -16.68 3.42
N LEU A 400 26.81 -15.99 3.01
CA LEU A 400 25.90 -16.43 1.96
C LEU A 400 26.25 -15.76 0.63
N TRP A 401 26.55 -16.57 -0.38
CA TRP A 401 26.75 -16.13 -1.76
C TRP A 401 25.47 -16.33 -2.56
N ALA A 402 24.92 -15.27 -3.15
CA ALA A 402 23.73 -15.34 -3.98
C ALA A 402 24.02 -14.90 -5.42
N GLN A 403 23.68 -15.76 -6.38
CA GLN A 403 23.88 -15.48 -7.78
C GLN A 403 22.89 -16.24 -8.65
N LYS A 404 22.27 -15.55 -9.60
CA LYS A 404 21.49 -16.14 -10.66
C LYS A 404 21.48 -15.18 -11.85
N ASP A 405 21.80 -15.71 -13.04
CA ASP A 405 21.86 -14.90 -14.25
C ASP A 405 20.54 -14.15 -14.50
N ARG A 406 20.64 -12.86 -14.84
CA ARG A 406 19.54 -11.95 -15.16
C ARG A 406 18.40 -11.95 -14.11
N THR A 407 18.73 -12.17 -12.85
CA THR A 407 17.71 -12.25 -11.79
C THR A 407 18.09 -11.35 -10.63
N ALA A 408 17.20 -10.41 -10.29
CA ALA A 408 17.31 -9.67 -9.03
C ALA A 408 16.90 -10.59 -7.88
N LEU A 409 17.81 -10.81 -6.93
CA LEU A 409 17.64 -11.74 -5.81
C LEU A 409 17.33 -11.05 -4.48
N THR A 410 17.28 -9.71 -4.47
CA THR A 410 17.00 -8.91 -3.26
C THR A 410 15.81 -7.98 -3.48
N TRP A 411 15.54 -7.10 -2.52
CA TRP A 411 14.48 -6.10 -2.62
C TRP A 411 14.71 -5.09 -3.75
N MET A 412 15.94 -4.91 -4.23
CA MET A 412 16.25 -4.08 -5.40
C MET A 412 15.96 -4.85 -6.69
N ASN A 413 14.69 -4.92 -7.05
CA ASN A 413 14.14 -5.85 -8.04
C ASN A 413 13.47 -5.18 -9.25
N ALA A 414 13.81 -3.96 -9.58
CA ALA A 414 13.36 -3.33 -10.82
C ALA A 414 14.01 -3.97 -12.05
N TYR A 415 13.24 -4.10 -13.12
CA TYR A 415 13.69 -4.69 -14.39
C TYR A 415 13.45 -3.75 -15.57
N VAL A 416 14.40 -3.70 -16.48
CA VAL A 416 14.27 -3.07 -17.81
C VAL A 416 14.72 -4.05 -18.87
N ASP A 417 13.88 -4.29 -19.87
CA ASP A 417 14.13 -5.24 -20.96
C ASP A 417 14.57 -6.64 -20.50
N GLY A 418 13.96 -7.10 -19.40
CA GLY A 418 14.23 -8.42 -18.81
C GLY A 418 15.56 -8.53 -18.05
N ASN A 419 16.26 -7.42 -17.82
CA ASN A 419 17.48 -7.38 -17.02
C ASN A 419 17.24 -6.60 -15.71
N PRO A 420 17.83 -7.03 -14.58
CA PRO A 420 17.80 -6.23 -13.36
C PRO A 420 18.45 -4.86 -13.58
N VAL A 421 17.79 -3.80 -13.13
CA VAL A 421 18.37 -2.45 -13.14
C VAL A 421 19.53 -2.35 -12.12
N THR A 422 19.40 -3.08 -11.02
CA THR A 422 20.41 -3.16 -9.96
C THR A 422 20.85 -4.61 -9.82
N GLU A 423 21.81 -5.04 -10.62
CA GLU A 423 22.39 -6.37 -10.49
C GLU A 423 23.32 -6.42 -9.29
N ARG A 424 23.11 -7.41 -8.41
CA ARG A 424 23.83 -7.58 -7.15
C ARG A 424 24.09 -9.06 -6.89
N ALA A 425 25.08 -9.62 -7.62
CA ALA A 425 25.53 -10.99 -7.44
C ALA A 425 26.62 -11.05 -6.36
N GLY A 426 26.78 -12.18 -5.69
CA GLY A 426 27.81 -12.40 -4.69
C GLY A 426 27.33 -12.28 -3.25
N TYR A 427 28.18 -11.80 -2.37
CA TYR A 427 27.85 -11.48 -0.97
C TYR A 427 27.13 -10.13 -0.92
N GLN A 428 25.81 -10.11 -0.61
CA GLN A 428 25.08 -8.86 -0.41
C GLN A 428 25.14 -8.46 1.06
N VAL A 429 25.33 -7.17 1.34
CA VAL A 429 25.58 -6.64 2.69
C VAL A 429 24.40 -6.87 3.63
N GLU A 430 23.16 -6.59 3.19
CA GLU A 430 21.96 -6.79 3.99
C GLU A 430 21.59 -8.27 4.16
N THR A 431 21.76 -9.08 3.12
CA THR A 431 21.47 -10.52 3.17
C THR A 431 22.32 -11.19 4.23
N ASN A 432 23.62 -10.89 4.25
CA ASN A 432 24.56 -11.44 5.25
C ASN A 432 24.38 -10.85 6.65
N ALA A 433 23.86 -9.64 6.77
CA ALA A 433 23.47 -9.07 8.06
C ALA A 433 22.24 -9.79 8.64
N LEU A 434 21.21 -10.00 7.86
CA LEU A 434 20.01 -10.77 8.28
C LEU A 434 20.34 -12.25 8.55
N TRP A 435 21.28 -12.81 7.80
CA TRP A 435 21.82 -14.15 8.07
C TRP A 435 22.45 -14.25 9.45
N TYR A 436 23.30 -13.29 9.81
CA TYR A 436 23.87 -13.24 11.15
C TYR A 436 22.80 -13.11 12.24
N ASP A 437 21.82 -12.23 12.04
CA ASP A 437 20.77 -11.99 13.02
C ASP A 437 19.90 -13.23 13.28
N ILE A 438 19.51 -13.97 12.23
CA ILE A 438 18.74 -15.22 12.41
C ILE A 438 19.58 -16.33 13.05
N LEU A 439 20.87 -16.42 12.77
CA LEU A 439 21.78 -17.36 13.42
C LEU A 439 21.91 -17.06 14.92
N CYS A 440 22.10 -15.79 15.30
CA CYS A 440 22.15 -15.38 16.70
C CYS A 440 20.84 -15.72 17.41
N PHE A 441 19.71 -15.26 16.87
CA PHE A 441 18.41 -15.52 17.46
C PHE A 441 18.13 -17.02 17.63
N SER A 442 18.35 -17.80 16.58
CA SER A 442 18.02 -19.23 16.59
C SER A 442 18.90 -20.05 17.53
N THR A 443 20.21 -19.74 17.59
CA THR A 443 21.14 -20.43 18.51
C THR A 443 20.85 -20.06 19.95
N GLU A 444 20.66 -18.78 20.29
CA GLU A 444 20.31 -18.33 21.63
C GLU A 444 18.99 -18.92 22.13
N MET A 445 17.98 -18.99 21.26
CA MET A 445 16.67 -19.53 21.61
C MET A 445 16.71 -21.05 21.79
N ASP A 446 17.50 -21.77 20.97
CA ASP A 446 17.67 -23.22 21.10
C ASP A 446 18.45 -23.59 22.38
N GLU A 447 19.49 -22.83 22.73
CA GLU A 447 20.21 -23.00 24.00
C GLU A 447 19.33 -22.77 25.23
N LYS A 448 18.45 -21.74 25.18
CA LYS A 448 17.58 -21.38 26.33
C LYS A 448 16.34 -22.25 26.47
N PHE A 449 15.74 -22.69 25.37
CA PHE A 449 14.41 -23.30 25.36
C PHE A 449 14.30 -24.58 24.51
N GLY A 450 15.35 -24.96 23.76
CA GLY A 450 15.46 -26.17 22.97
C GLY A 450 16.27 -27.26 23.65
N ASP A 451 16.84 -28.17 22.85
CA ASP A 451 17.74 -29.25 23.33
C ASP A 451 19.24 -28.93 23.08
N GLY A 452 19.55 -27.74 22.56
CA GLY A 452 20.90 -27.26 22.29
C GLY A 452 21.62 -27.91 21.09
N LYS A 453 21.01 -28.92 20.44
CA LYS A 453 21.67 -29.62 19.33
C LYS A 453 21.77 -28.74 18.08
N PHE A 454 20.73 -27.98 17.79
CA PHE A 454 20.73 -27.01 16.69
C PHE A 454 21.80 -25.94 16.94
N ALA A 455 21.86 -25.38 18.15
CA ALA A 455 22.85 -24.39 18.53
C ALA A 455 24.28 -24.93 18.40
N ALA A 456 24.53 -26.20 18.80
CA ALA A 456 25.85 -26.82 18.68
C ALA A 456 26.35 -26.91 17.22
N VAL A 457 25.43 -27.08 16.26
CA VAL A 457 25.77 -27.12 14.82
C VAL A 457 26.01 -25.72 14.25
N TRP A 458 25.17 -24.73 14.60
CA TRP A 458 25.14 -23.45 13.92
C TRP A 458 25.93 -22.33 14.61
N THR A 459 26.31 -22.47 15.89
CA THR A 459 27.18 -21.51 16.59
C THR A 459 28.53 -21.35 15.89
N PRO A 460 29.25 -22.40 15.44
CA PRO A 460 30.48 -22.21 14.69
C PRO A 460 30.30 -21.41 13.39
N ILE A 461 29.18 -21.59 12.69
CA ILE A 461 28.87 -20.83 11.47
C ILE A 461 28.58 -19.36 11.81
N LYS A 462 27.78 -19.10 12.86
CA LYS A 462 27.52 -17.75 13.37
C LYS A 462 28.84 -17.01 13.69
N ASP A 463 29.77 -17.69 14.35
CA ASP A 463 31.06 -17.10 14.71
C ASP A 463 31.94 -16.82 13.48
N LEU A 464 31.90 -17.68 12.45
CA LEU A 464 32.54 -17.41 11.16
C LEU A 464 31.92 -16.17 10.47
N VAL A 465 30.58 -16.04 10.45
CA VAL A 465 29.92 -14.84 9.90
C VAL A 465 30.41 -13.59 10.64
N LYS A 466 30.43 -13.59 11.99
CA LYS A 466 30.91 -12.46 12.80
C LYS A 466 32.34 -12.08 12.48
N ALA A 467 33.21 -13.08 12.33
CA ALA A 467 34.62 -12.85 12.05
C ALA A 467 34.89 -12.31 10.64
N ASN A 468 34.09 -12.76 9.65
CA ASN A 468 34.35 -12.45 8.25
C ASN A 468 33.49 -11.30 7.68
N TYR A 469 32.38 -10.91 8.31
CA TYR A 469 31.47 -9.90 7.78
C TYR A 469 32.16 -8.53 7.60
N GLN A 470 32.70 -7.96 8.69
CA GLN A 470 33.33 -6.65 8.64
C GLN A 470 34.56 -6.63 7.71
N PRO A 471 35.48 -7.61 7.72
CA PRO A 471 36.59 -7.66 6.76
C PRO A 471 36.15 -7.76 5.30
N THR A 472 35.02 -8.40 5.02
CA THR A 472 34.50 -8.56 3.65
C THR A 472 33.90 -7.26 3.12
N PHE A 473 33.11 -6.56 3.94
CA PHE A 473 32.31 -5.42 3.47
C PHE A 473 32.92 -4.05 3.77
N TRP A 474 33.77 -3.92 4.80
CA TRP A 474 34.33 -2.63 5.18
C TRP A 474 35.37 -2.15 4.19
N MET A 475 35.24 -0.92 3.72
CA MET A 475 36.18 -0.22 2.85
C MET A 475 36.85 0.89 3.64
N GLU A 476 38.07 0.63 4.16
CA GLU A 476 38.81 1.53 5.04
C GLU A 476 39.06 2.90 4.38
N ASP A 477 39.41 2.92 3.09
CA ASP A 477 39.69 4.14 2.33
C ASP A 477 38.43 4.97 2.01
N LYS A 478 37.24 4.34 2.05
CA LYS A 478 35.93 4.96 1.74
C LYS A 478 35.17 5.35 2.99
N GLY A 479 35.29 4.59 4.09
CA GLY A 479 34.59 4.80 5.33
C GLY A 479 33.14 4.35 5.33
N TYR A 480 32.77 3.33 4.53
CA TYR A 480 31.45 2.71 4.51
C TYR A 480 31.53 1.25 4.06
N LEU A 481 30.40 0.51 4.19
CA LEU A 481 30.31 -0.89 3.78
C LEU A 481 29.99 -1.00 2.29
N ALA A 482 30.69 -1.89 1.59
CA ALA A 482 30.39 -2.25 0.21
C ALA A 482 28.93 -2.76 0.10
N ASP A 483 28.22 -2.37 -0.96
CA ASP A 483 26.85 -2.79 -1.20
C ASP A 483 26.75 -4.31 -1.42
N TYR A 484 27.71 -4.85 -2.17
CA TYR A 484 27.96 -6.28 -2.32
C TYR A 484 29.43 -6.53 -2.66
N VAL A 485 29.84 -7.80 -2.57
CA VAL A 485 31.18 -8.24 -2.96
C VAL A 485 31.05 -9.42 -3.89
N ASP A 486 31.63 -9.30 -5.09
CA ASP A 486 31.64 -10.35 -6.11
C ASP A 486 33.07 -10.75 -6.51
N ASN A 487 33.22 -11.50 -7.60
CA ASN A 487 34.54 -11.90 -8.12
C ASN A 487 35.40 -10.73 -8.62
N ASN A 488 34.81 -9.54 -8.82
CA ASN A 488 35.51 -8.31 -9.20
C ASN A 488 35.92 -7.48 -7.99
N GLY A 489 35.50 -7.87 -6.79
CA GLY A 489 35.78 -7.20 -5.52
C GLY A 489 34.60 -6.45 -4.94
N GLN A 490 34.88 -5.46 -4.08
CA GLN A 490 33.89 -4.67 -3.36
C GLN A 490 33.20 -3.65 -4.27
N ASN A 491 31.87 -3.68 -4.31
CA ASN A 491 31.08 -2.65 -5.00
C ASN A 491 31.08 -1.37 -4.16
N THR A 492 31.37 -0.24 -4.80
CA THR A 492 31.55 1.07 -4.14
C THR A 492 30.31 1.98 -4.21
N ASP A 493 29.17 1.51 -4.71
CA ASP A 493 27.94 2.30 -4.74
C ASP A 493 27.51 2.62 -3.30
N VAL A 494 27.25 3.89 -3.00
CA VAL A 494 26.69 4.28 -1.69
C VAL A 494 25.19 4.06 -1.72
N ARG A 495 24.75 2.97 -1.09
CA ARG A 495 23.35 2.52 -1.02
C ARG A 495 22.88 2.33 0.41
N PRO A 496 21.56 2.32 0.66
CA PRO A 496 21.01 2.22 2.01
C PRO A 496 21.09 0.80 2.62
N ASN A 497 21.46 -0.22 1.85
CA ASN A 497 21.48 -1.62 2.29
C ASN A 497 22.37 -1.85 3.52
N GLN A 498 23.44 -1.09 3.64
CA GLN A 498 24.32 -1.07 4.82
C GLN A 498 23.60 -0.66 6.12
N LEU A 499 22.48 0.09 6.05
CA LEU A 499 21.69 0.45 7.23
C LEU A 499 21.10 -0.78 7.92
N ILE A 500 20.77 -1.83 7.15
CA ILE A 500 20.21 -3.07 7.70
C ILE A 500 21.21 -3.72 8.65
N ALA A 501 22.50 -3.73 8.29
CA ALA A 501 23.58 -4.25 9.15
C ALA A 501 23.73 -3.50 10.49
N LEU A 502 23.38 -2.21 10.51
CA LEU A 502 23.41 -1.40 11.72
C LEU A 502 22.13 -1.56 12.56
N ALA A 503 21.02 -1.88 11.89
CA ALA A 503 19.69 -1.93 12.50
C ALA A 503 19.34 -3.29 13.12
N ILE A 504 19.93 -4.41 12.67
CA ILE A 504 19.66 -5.76 13.21
C ILE A 504 19.86 -5.83 14.74
N PHE A 505 19.21 -6.76 15.42
CA PHE A 505 19.23 -6.86 16.88
C PHE A 505 20.62 -7.12 17.46
N HIS A 506 21.41 -7.97 16.81
CA HIS A 506 22.74 -8.37 17.27
C HIS A 506 23.82 -7.53 16.59
N GLN A 507 24.66 -6.88 17.39
CA GLN A 507 25.73 -6.01 16.86
C GLN A 507 26.70 -6.80 15.98
N LEU A 508 26.79 -6.41 14.71
CA LEU A 508 27.61 -7.10 13.70
C LEU A 508 28.90 -6.34 13.37
N VAL A 509 28.87 -5.02 13.40
CA VAL A 509 30.01 -4.14 13.12
C VAL A 509 30.41 -3.31 14.33
N ASP A 510 31.63 -2.80 14.34
CA ASP A 510 32.14 -1.97 15.41
C ASP A 510 31.48 -0.58 15.45
N ASP A 511 31.46 0.06 16.63
CA ASP A 511 30.83 1.38 16.80
C ASP A 511 31.51 2.46 15.91
N SER A 512 32.82 2.35 15.66
CA SER A 512 33.54 3.25 14.74
C SER A 512 33.02 3.10 13.30
N VAL A 513 32.81 1.88 12.85
CA VAL A 513 32.23 1.57 11.54
C VAL A 513 30.77 2.08 11.48
N MET A 514 29.96 1.81 12.51
CA MET A 514 28.60 2.32 12.60
C MET A 514 28.56 3.85 12.47
N ASN A 515 29.39 4.57 13.21
CA ASN A 515 29.48 6.04 13.13
C ASN A 515 29.86 6.53 11.74
N SER A 516 30.85 5.89 11.11
CA SER A 516 31.33 6.26 9.77
C SER A 516 30.25 6.03 8.71
N VAL A 517 29.59 4.87 8.73
CA VAL A 517 28.47 4.56 7.83
C VAL A 517 27.33 5.56 8.00
N MET A 518 26.94 5.88 9.24
CA MET A 518 25.86 6.83 9.47
C MET A 518 26.19 8.24 8.99
N ASN A 519 27.47 8.67 9.06
CA ASN A 519 27.91 9.95 8.51
C ASN A 519 27.74 10.02 6.98
N ILE A 520 28.05 8.94 6.25
CA ILE A 520 27.86 8.91 4.79
C ILE A 520 26.38 8.87 4.43
N VAL A 521 25.58 8.10 5.17
CA VAL A 521 24.12 8.02 4.97
C VAL A 521 23.46 9.39 5.21
N ASP A 522 23.80 10.08 6.30
CA ASP A 522 23.28 11.41 6.62
C ASP A 522 23.62 12.43 5.51
N ARG A 523 24.82 12.36 4.97
CA ARG A 523 25.29 13.32 3.97
C ARG A 523 24.71 13.07 2.57
N GLU A 524 24.52 11.81 2.17
CA GLU A 524 24.23 11.44 0.78
C GLU A 524 22.86 10.81 0.57
N LEU A 525 22.34 10.08 1.55
CA LEU A 525 21.12 9.31 1.35
C LEU A 525 19.89 9.88 2.08
N ALA A 526 20.08 10.46 3.27
CA ALA A 526 18.96 10.96 4.06
C ALA A 526 18.29 12.16 3.41
N THR A 527 16.95 12.12 3.35
CA THR A 527 16.09 13.22 2.88
C THR A 527 14.98 13.49 3.90
N SER A 528 14.20 14.54 3.68
CA SER A 528 13.01 14.82 4.50
C SER A 528 11.84 13.85 4.25
N ARG A 529 11.94 12.95 3.27
CA ARG A 529 10.87 12.02 2.86
C ARG A 529 11.29 10.55 2.82
N GLY A 530 12.43 10.23 3.39
CA GLY A 530 12.97 8.87 3.41
C GLY A 530 14.44 8.81 3.08
N ILE A 531 14.91 7.62 2.74
CA ILE A 531 16.32 7.37 2.44
C ILE A 531 16.45 7.07 0.95
N ARG A 532 17.34 7.77 0.25
CA ARG A 532 17.67 7.53 -1.16
C ARG A 532 18.23 6.12 -1.35
N THR A 533 17.89 5.51 -2.46
CA THR A 533 18.37 4.17 -2.83
C THR A 533 19.75 4.16 -3.48
N LEU A 534 20.25 5.33 -3.86
CA LEU A 534 21.59 5.55 -4.40
C LEU A 534 22.04 6.99 -4.10
N SER A 535 23.35 7.18 -3.88
CA SER A 535 23.94 8.50 -3.71
C SER A 535 23.75 9.37 -4.96
N PRO A 536 23.40 10.67 -4.81
CA PRO A 536 23.35 11.61 -5.94
C PRO A 536 24.72 11.90 -6.59
N ARG A 537 25.82 11.38 -6.03
CA ARG A 537 27.15 11.47 -6.63
C ARG A 537 27.46 10.36 -7.61
N ASP A 538 26.64 9.32 -7.63
CA ASP A 538 26.79 8.20 -8.56
C ASP A 538 26.30 8.58 -9.95
N MET A 539 27.00 8.14 -11.00
CA MET A 539 26.61 8.41 -12.40
C MET A 539 25.29 7.74 -12.80
N LYS A 540 24.92 6.64 -12.12
CA LYS A 540 23.65 5.93 -12.34
C LYS A 540 22.48 6.60 -11.64
N TYR A 541 22.70 7.63 -10.84
CA TYR A 541 21.67 8.29 -10.04
C TYR A 541 20.53 8.82 -10.92
N ARG A 542 19.31 8.51 -10.49
CA ARG A 542 18.04 8.97 -11.07
C ARG A 542 17.12 9.38 -9.93
N GLY A 543 17.16 10.66 -9.58
CA GLY A 543 16.44 11.19 -8.42
C GLY A 543 14.96 11.47 -8.64
N VAL A 544 14.46 11.42 -9.90
CA VAL A 544 13.07 11.75 -10.26
C VAL A 544 12.36 10.53 -10.83
N TYR A 545 11.19 10.20 -10.30
CA TYR A 545 10.37 9.04 -10.68
C TYR A 545 9.24 9.47 -11.63
N GLU A 546 9.54 9.67 -12.88
CA GLU A 546 8.57 10.10 -13.90
C GLU A 546 8.80 9.44 -15.27
N GLY A 547 7.94 9.76 -16.25
CA GLY A 547 8.04 9.27 -17.60
C GLY A 547 7.36 7.93 -17.83
N ASN A 548 7.82 7.19 -18.88
CA ASN A 548 7.33 5.87 -19.24
C ASN A 548 7.81 4.78 -18.26
N GLN A 549 7.41 3.53 -18.46
CA GLN A 549 7.75 2.44 -17.54
C GLN A 549 9.27 2.26 -17.40
N THR A 550 10.01 2.26 -18.51
CA THR A 550 11.46 2.07 -18.52
C THR A 550 12.17 3.19 -17.73
N GLU A 551 11.74 4.44 -17.88
CA GLU A 551 12.32 5.57 -17.17
C GLU A 551 12.06 5.46 -15.67
N ARG A 552 10.85 5.08 -15.26
CA ARG A 552 10.50 4.88 -13.85
C ARG A 552 11.22 3.67 -13.25
N ASP A 553 11.29 2.54 -13.94
CA ASP A 553 11.98 1.34 -13.46
C ASP A 553 13.48 1.60 -13.29
N ASN A 554 14.08 2.41 -14.15
CA ASN A 554 15.45 2.88 -14.01
C ASN A 554 15.67 3.82 -12.80
N ALA A 555 14.63 4.53 -12.34
CA ALA A 555 14.72 5.42 -11.18
C ALA A 555 14.38 4.72 -9.85
N TYR A 556 13.54 3.69 -9.88
CA TYR A 556 12.87 3.07 -8.74
C TYR A 556 13.81 2.75 -7.56
N GLN A 557 14.99 2.18 -7.87
CA GLN A 557 16.03 1.85 -6.89
C GLN A 557 17.40 2.48 -7.26
N GLN A 558 17.39 3.56 -8.05
CA GLN A 558 18.59 4.29 -8.46
C GLN A 558 18.57 5.77 -8.04
N GLY A 559 17.89 6.09 -6.93
CA GLY A 559 17.91 7.45 -6.42
C GLY A 559 16.65 7.89 -5.67
N CYS A 560 15.49 7.29 -5.96
CA CYS A 560 14.25 7.60 -5.25
C CYS A 560 14.39 7.40 -3.73
N ALA A 561 13.70 8.24 -2.96
CA ALA A 561 13.68 8.19 -1.51
C ALA A 561 12.52 7.30 -1.02
N TRP A 562 12.81 6.37 -0.12
CA TRP A 562 11.86 5.41 0.41
C TRP A 562 11.61 5.65 1.91
N PRO A 563 10.37 5.98 2.31
CA PRO A 563 10.01 6.10 3.73
C PRO A 563 10.23 4.81 4.50
N ALA A 564 10.03 3.65 3.86
CA ALA A 564 10.26 2.34 4.46
C ALA A 564 11.64 2.20 5.11
N LEU A 565 12.68 2.76 4.50
CA LEU A 565 14.05 2.69 4.99
C LEU A 565 14.30 3.52 6.26
N LEU A 566 13.35 4.39 6.63
CA LEU A 566 13.40 5.14 7.90
C LEU A 566 13.37 4.23 9.12
N LEU A 567 12.78 3.04 9.00
CA LEU A 567 12.81 2.02 10.06
C LEU A 567 14.26 1.67 10.44
N PHE A 568 15.09 1.34 9.46
CA PHE A 568 16.48 0.97 9.70
C PHE A 568 17.32 2.17 10.10
N TYR A 569 17.10 3.31 9.45
CA TYR A 569 17.80 4.56 9.76
C TYR A 569 17.53 5.01 11.20
N ALA A 570 16.28 5.07 11.62
CA ALA A 570 15.91 5.48 12.96
C ALA A 570 16.44 4.49 14.02
N ASN A 571 16.35 3.17 13.74
CA ASN A 571 16.88 2.15 14.62
C ASN A 571 18.38 2.34 14.87
N ALA A 572 19.18 2.51 13.81
CA ALA A 572 20.60 2.79 13.93
C ALA A 572 20.88 4.07 14.75
N LYS A 573 20.13 5.15 14.48
CA LYS A 573 20.23 6.40 15.24
C LYS A 573 19.89 6.25 16.72
N PHE A 574 18.82 5.51 17.04
CA PHE A 574 18.44 5.26 18.43
C PHE A 574 19.49 4.39 19.17
N LYS A 575 20.08 3.39 18.51
CA LYS A 575 21.18 2.61 19.07
C LYS A 575 22.39 3.49 19.44
N MET A 576 22.71 4.48 18.59
CA MET A 576 23.85 5.37 18.80
C MET A 576 23.57 6.50 19.80
N GLN A 577 22.38 7.06 19.85
CA GLN A 577 22.07 8.30 20.53
C GLN A 577 21.02 8.15 21.63
N GLY A 578 20.34 7.00 21.70
CA GLY A 578 19.27 6.76 22.66
C GLY A 578 18.19 7.84 22.61
N ALA A 579 17.69 8.21 23.78
CA ALA A 579 16.64 9.22 23.94
C ALA A 579 17.01 10.63 23.38
N ALA A 580 18.29 10.92 23.15
CA ALA A 580 18.71 12.19 22.56
C ALA A 580 18.25 12.35 21.11
N TYR A 581 17.96 11.25 20.42
CA TYR A 581 17.47 11.27 19.03
C TYR A 581 15.95 11.53 18.93
N CYS A 582 15.15 11.37 19.99
CA CYS A 582 13.69 11.46 19.96
C CYS A 582 13.18 12.71 19.22
N ARG A 583 13.70 13.91 19.52
CA ARG A 583 13.22 15.15 18.89
C ARG A 583 13.47 15.18 17.37
N ARG A 584 14.60 14.64 16.92
CA ARG A 584 14.91 14.55 15.48
C ARG A 584 14.02 13.53 14.79
N ALA A 585 13.76 12.40 15.43
CA ALA A 585 12.83 11.39 14.93
C ALA A 585 11.40 11.94 14.80
N GLU A 586 10.93 12.75 15.77
CA GLU A 586 9.63 13.45 15.67
C GLU A 586 9.57 14.38 14.47
N MET A 587 10.58 15.23 14.30
CA MET A 587 10.62 16.16 13.16
C MET A 587 10.60 15.40 11.81
N LEU A 588 11.21 14.22 11.77
CA LEU A 588 11.21 13.38 10.58
C LEU A 588 9.80 12.87 10.26
N ILE A 589 9.05 12.39 11.27
CA ILE A 589 7.67 11.93 11.12
C ILE A 589 6.73 13.11 10.82
N GLU A 590 6.86 14.20 11.56
CA GLU A 590 6.04 15.42 11.38
C GLU A 590 6.13 15.95 9.95
N GLY A 591 7.28 15.76 9.27
CA GLY A 591 7.46 16.13 7.87
C GLY A 591 6.45 15.50 6.91
N PHE A 592 5.90 14.32 7.23
CA PHE A 592 4.89 13.64 6.41
C PHE A 592 3.47 14.19 6.59
N TYR A 593 3.24 15.05 7.57
CA TYR A 593 1.93 15.66 7.79
C TYR A 593 1.44 16.45 6.57
N ASP A 594 2.34 17.20 5.94
CA ASP A 594 2.02 18.01 4.75
C ASP A 594 1.75 17.16 3.49
N ASP A 595 2.10 15.89 3.51
CA ASP A 595 1.92 14.99 2.36
C ASP A 595 0.54 14.32 2.34
N LEU A 596 -0.18 14.32 3.47
CA LEU A 596 -1.50 13.72 3.59
C LEU A 596 -2.57 14.31 2.65
N ASN A 597 -2.29 15.44 2.02
CA ASN A 597 -3.19 16.10 1.06
C ASN A 597 -2.61 16.23 -0.36
N LYS A 598 -1.51 15.53 -0.69
CA LYS A 598 -0.81 15.70 -1.99
C LYS A 598 -1.12 14.62 -3.01
N HIS A 599 -1.00 13.35 -2.65
CA HIS A 599 -1.12 12.20 -3.56
C HIS A 599 -2.28 11.31 -3.13
N GLY A 600 -2.08 10.38 -2.18
CA GLY A 600 -3.17 9.70 -1.50
C GLY A 600 -3.69 10.58 -0.35
N VAL A 601 -4.94 11.06 -0.45
CA VAL A 601 -5.53 11.91 0.59
C VAL A 601 -5.71 11.10 1.87
N GLY A 602 -4.99 11.51 2.92
CA GLY A 602 -4.97 10.80 4.19
C GLY A 602 -4.12 9.51 4.18
N ALA A 603 -3.23 9.30 3.20
CA ALA A 603 -2.41 8.10 3.08
C ALA A 603 -0.94 8.42 2.82
N PHE A 604 -0.06 7.42 2.97
CA PHE A 604 1.39 7.57 2.81
C PHE A 604 1.86 6.83 1.57
N SER A 605 2.52 7.57 0.69
CA SER A 605 3.01 7.07 -0.60
C SER A 605 4.16 6.09 -0.42
N GLU A 606 4.33 5.22 -1.42
CA GLU A 606 5.35 4.18 -1.44
C GLU A 606 6.77 4.74 -1.48
N LEU A 607 6.98 5.74 -2.34
CA LEU A 607 8.28 6.38 -2.55
C LEU A 607 8.11 7.85 -2.93
N TYR A 608 9.21 8.57 -2.91
CA TYR A 608 9.31 9.99 -3.24
C TYR A 608 10.48 10.22 -4.18
N ASP A 609 10.45 11.32 -4.93
CA ASP A 609 11.64 11.75 -5.65
C ASP A 609 12.82 11.91 -4.67
N GLY A 610 13.98 11.44 -5.07
CA GLY A 610 15.22 11.66 -4.32
C GLY A 610 15.66 13.12 -4.35
N ASP A 611 15.22 13.89 -5.35
CA ASP A 611 15.52 15.31 -5.50
C ASP A 611 14.39 16.19 -4.96
N PRO A 612 14.69 17.36 -4.40
CA PRO A 612 13.67 18.32 -3.99
C PRO A 612 12.78 18.75 -5.16
N PRO A 613 11.47 18.94 -4.94
CA PRO A 613 10.76 19.04 -3.67
C PRO A 613 10.31 17.71 -3.06
N HIS A 614 10.82 16.56 -3.55
CA HIS A 614 10.46 15.21 -3.10
C HIS A 614 8.97 14.91 -3.34
N GLU A 615 8.55 14.97 -4.60
CA GLU A 615 7.16 14.64 -4.97
C GLU A 615 6.84 13.16 -4.65
N PRO A 616 5.62 12.87 -4.16
CA PRO A 616 5.19 11.52 -3.83
C PRO A 616 4.81 10.70 -5.07
N HIS A 617 5.18 9.42 -5.06
CA HIS A 617 4.96 8.48 -6.17
C HIS A 617 4.66 7.06 -5.68
N GLY A 618 4.51 6.14 -6.65
CA GLY A 618 4.23 4.73 -6.40
C GLY A 618 2.79 4.50 -5.94
N ALA A 619 2.59 3.49 -5.09
CA ALA A 619 1.29 3.23 -4.47
C ALA A 619 0.89 4.41 -3.58
N ILE A 620 -0.38 4.85 -3.68
CA ILE A 620 -0.89 6.00 -2.92
C ILE A 620 -1.02 5.73 -1.42
N SER A 621 -1.11 4.45 -1.05
CA SER A 621 -1.13 3.96 0.34
C SER A 621 -0.24 2.73 0.42
N SER A 622 0.88 2.82 1.13
CA SER A 622 1.93 1.80 1.22
C SER A 622 2.01 1.20 2.62
N ALA A 623 2.00 -0.14 2.71
CA ALA A 623 2.20 -0.86 3.96
C ALA A 623 3.60 -0.62 4.52
N LEU A 624 4.62 -0.63 3.65
CA LEU A 624 6.01 -0.42 4.05
C LEU A 624 6.21 0.97 4.66
N SER A 625 5.70 2.02 4.02
CA SER A 625 5.82 3.40 4.51
C SER A 625 5.04 3.63 5.79
N THR A 626 3.78 3.17 5.86
CA THR A 626 2.94 3.29 7.05
C THR A 626 3.54 2.55 8.24
N ALA A 627 4.01 1.32 8.03
CA ALA A 627 4.66 0.51 9.06
C ALA A 627 5.93 1.15 9.60
N ALA A 628 6.77 1.71 8.71
CA ALA A 628 8.01 2.37 9.13
C ALA A 628 7.73 3.61 9.99
N LEU A 629 6.75 4.44 9.62
CA LEU A 629 6.37 5.63 10.40
C LEU A 629 5.82 5.26 11.78
N LEU A 630 4.92 4.27 11.86
CA LEU A 630 4.39 3.74 13.12
C LEU A 630 5.49 3.13 14.00
N TYR A 631 6.42 2.41 13.39
CA TYR A 631 7.54 1.82 14.10
C TYR A 631 8.46 2.90 14.70
N VAL A 632 8.82 3.93 13.91
CA VAL A 632 9.63 5.05 14.41
C VAL A 632 8.91 5.79 15.55
N GLU A 633 7.60 5.99 15.44
CA GLU A 633 6.80 6.59 16.51
C GLU A 633 6.81 5.73 17.79
N SER A 634 6.69 4.42 17.65
CA SER A 634 6.75 3.49 18.80
C SER A 634 8.12 3.52 19.50
N MET A 635 9.22 3.65 18.72
CA MET A 635 10.57 3.82 19.28
C MET A 635 10.69 5.13 20.06
N ILE A 636 10.16 6.25 19.54
CA ILE A 636 10.14 7.54 20.25
C ILE A 636 9.47 7.37 21.61
N ASN A 637 8.31 6.72 21.64
CA ASN A 637 7.56 6.49 22.88
C ASN A 637 8.37 5.63 23.87
N LYS A 638 8.93 4.51 23.41
CA LYS A 638 9.78 3.62 24.21
C LYS A 638 10.93 4.37 24.87
N TYR A 639 11.74 5.09 24.09
CA TYR A 639 12.92 5.80 24.61
C TYR A 639 12.56 7.01 25.48
N ARG A 640 11.32 7.51 25.44
CA ARG A 640 10.81 8.53 26.38
C ARG A 640 10.39 7.94 27.72
N GLU A 641 9.82 6.74 27.72
CA GLU A 641 9.39 6.04 28.94
C GLU A 641 10.61 5.53 29.75
N GLU A 642 11.74 5.28 29.08
CA GLU A 642 13.00 4.88 29.72
C GLU A 642 13.76 6.04 30.42
N ARG A 643 13.28 7.30 30.27
CA ARG A 643 13.78 8.49 30.96
C ARG A 643 13.10 8.71 32.30
#